data_d1110de83a658ddbf89a3ba40111733c
#
_entry.id   d1110de83a658ddbf89a3ba40111733c
#
_cell.length_a   1.000
_cell.length_b   1.000
_cell.length_c   1.000
_cell.angle_alpha   90.00
_cell.angle_beta   90.00
_cell.angle_gamma   90.00
#
_symmetry.space_group_name_H-M   'P 1'
#
loop_
_entity.id
_entity.type
_entity.pdbx_description
1 polymer ?
#
loop_
_entity_poly.entity_id
_entity_poly.type
_entity_poly.pdbx_seq_one_letter_code
_entity_poly.pdbx_strand_id
1 'polypeptide(L)'
;MNQICRDIFRAIHEGKWLKIEYRNKADQITKYWIGIRDLDPAKRTLKVDGLHLGMYTLGEYDKIFVDSILSTEVLEGTYCPENRQLIEDIEMHPERYKTIFSSSANLKILNYLELCNRMDTTPYITDYDLIHYIDGDRVKNGRYTLNDQQFQEVVSNFQYSLSHEKKKSTNLRIKKLALNVLSIHTAKGLYVLAYRNLNLDVKNRVFQPDEDITVCTQFGIDGQTENARKFLDADEYELLEDFENNLEKIKDAITGHGGQKPVVDDMPYVLGLGMDVVLNLHDEYKAILDMFEKQQVTYPVKAFFGELLERPRRTKAYPIALINQNINLDQLLAINNAMKYPLAYIQGPPGTGKTNTIINTIVTAFFNNTTVLFASYNNVPIDNVFEKLTHLEYHGQTIPFPVLRLGNIDKVKAAISYINRLRNQVQTVKIFTSTLDKRKDDRVDRAKRLSARLKEYEEILDLKERKETLSHLMEYQEHIKNAMNLLPFQMDLQGYQMQKLDQRIHQIGEISDSDALQFLDRNEEEFYQYLFYTSARYIKTLEEPKYQELREILDSGENPETQARAFNKYMQKSENVKKLQRVFPVIITTCISAHKIGEPEPLFDMTIMDEASQCNVAISLVPIIRGEKLMLVGRSAAAESGYSARRTDQPQAATAVSCGRGI
;
A
#
# COMPACT_ATOMS: atom_id res chain seq x y z
N MET A 1 13.86 3.98 15.80
CA MET A 1 13.93 5.44 16.12
C MET A 1 12.99 5.70 17.29
N ASN A 2 13.45 6.41 18.34
CA ASN A 2 12.55 6.71 19.45
C ASN A 2 11.54 7.80 19.01
N GLN A 3 10.41 7.96 19.73
CA GLN A 3 9.34 8.90 19.39
C GLN A 3 9.87 10.34 19.22
N ILE A 4 10.72 10.79 20.14
CA ILE A 4 11.30 12.14 20.12
C ILE A 4 12.09 12.40 18.84
N CYS A 5 12.96 11.46 18.43
CA CYS A 5 13.75 11.60 17.23
C CYS A 5 12.89 11.55 15.96
N ARG A 6 11.81 10.78 15.97
CA ARG A 6 10.84 10.73 14.86
C ARG A 6 10.12 12.08 14.69
N ASP A 7 9.68 12.64 15.80
CA ASP A 7 8.98 13.92 15.78
C ASP A 7 9.92 15.07 15.39
N ILE A 8 11.18 15.04 15.82
CA ILE A 8 12.22 15.98 15.37
C ILE A 8 12.41 15.87 13.85
N PHE A 9 12.58 14.64 13.33
CA PHE A 9 12.75 14.39 11.91
C PHE A 9 11.56 14.89 11.10
N ARG A 10 10.35 14.59 11.57
CA ARG A 10 9.10 15.03 10.97
C ARG A 10 8.99 16.56 10.97
N ALA A 11 9.28 17.20 12.10
CA ALA A 11 9.24 18.67 12.23
C ALA A 11 10.23 19.35 11.25
N ILE A 12 11.42 18.78 11.04
CA ILE A 12 12.39 19.28 10.07
C ILE A 12 11.85 19.14 8.63
N HIS A 13 11.38 17.94 8.25
CA HIS A 13 10.96 17.66 6.88
C HIS A 13 9.66 18.34 6.48
N GLU A 14 8.69 18.41 7.39
CA GLU A 14 7.40 19.04 7.15
C GLU A 14 7.42 20.56 7.45
N GLY A 15 8.55 21.08 7.97
CA GLY A 15 8.67 22.48 8.35
C GLY A 15 7.68 22.89 9.43
N LYS A 16 7.42 22.03 10.43
CA LYS A 16 6.41 22.24 11.48
C LYS A 16 7.01 22.67 12.79
N TRP A 17 6.21 23.38 13.58
CA TRP A 17 6.54 23.63 14.98
C TRP A 17 6.48 22.32 15.77
N LEU A 18 7.44 22.17 16.69
CA LEU A 18 7.52 21.06 17.63
C LEU A 18 7.34 21.59 19.05
N LYS A 19 6.31 21.16 19.74
CA LYS A 19 6.15 21.39 21.17
C LYS A 19 7.00 20.39 21.92
N ILE A 20 7.82 20.88 22.84
CA ILE A 20 8.72 20.06 23.65
C ILE A 20 8.58 20.35 25.14
N GLU A 21 8.74 19.33 25.96
CA GLU A 21 9.09 19.46 27.35
C GLU A 21 10.60 19.23 27.51
N TYR A 22 11.29 20.20 28.01
CA TYR A 22 12.75 20.22 28.05
C TYR A 22 13.24 20.36 29.50
N ARG A 23 14.18 19.48 29.88
CA ARG A 23 14.85 19.51 31.16
C ARG A 23 16.11 20.38 31.05
N ASN A 24 16.13 21.54 31.73
CA ASN A 24 17.29 22.41 31.69
C ASN A 24 18.40 21.94 32.64
N LYS A 25 19.56 22.62 32.61
CA LYS A 25 20.72 22.26 33.45
C LYS A 25 20.44 22.40 34.95
N ALA A 26 19.41 23.15 35.36
CA ALA A 26 18.99 23.29 36.75
C ALA A 26 17.93 22.25 37.16
N ASP A 27 17.75 21.18 36.35
CA ASP A 27 16.77 20.09 36.52
C ASP A 27 15.30 20.56 36.54
N GLN A 28 15.02 21.76 35.99
CA GLN A 28 13.68 22.31 35.86
C GLN A 28 13.09 21.92 34.50
N ILE A 29 11.83 21.56 34.50
CA ILE A 29 11.10 21.23 33.27
C ILE A 29 10.48 22.52 32.74
N THR A 30 10.83 22.85 31.49
CA THR A 30 10.31 24.00 30.75
C THR A 30 9.64 23.53 29.47
N LYS A 31 8.62 24.26 29.03
CA LYS A 31 7.87 23.94 27.80
C LYS A 31 8.15 24.97 26.74
N TYR A 32 8.45 24.49 25.54
CA TYR A 32 8.72 25.33 24.38
C TYR A 32 7.93 24.86 23.16
N TRP A 33 7.59 25.78 22.29
CA TRP A 33 7.38 25.51 20.90
C TRP A 33 8.67 25.86 20.16
N ILE A 34 9.22 24.94 19.41
CA ILE A 34 10.49 25.13 18.70
C ILE A 34 10.31 24.94 17.20
N GLY A 35 10.92 25.82 16.42
CA GLY A 35 11.14 25.67 15.01
C GLY A 35 12.62 25.33 14.77
N ILE A 36 12.90 24.20 14.16
CA ILE A 36 14.27 23.68 14.03
C ILE A 36 14.93 24.31 12.82
N ARG A 37 16.04 25.04 13.04
CA ARG A 37 16.83 25.68 11.98
C ARG A 37 18.03 24.84 11.57
N ASP A 38 18.67 24.18 12.54
CA ASP A 38 19.88 23.40 12.28
C ASP A 38 20.03 22.29 13.33
N LEU A 39 20.79 21.26 13.01
CA LEU A 39 21.04 20.09 13.86
C LEU A 39 22.51 19.70 13.79
N ASP A 40 23.22 19.75 14.91
CA ASP A 40 24.56 19.18 15.06
C ASP A 40 24.47 17.73 15.53
N PRO A 41 24.68 16.73 14.62
CA PRO A 41 24.54 15.33 14.97
C PRO A 41 25.65 14.83 15.92
N ALA A 42 26.84 15.43 15.89
CA ALA A 42 27.95 15.02 16.75
C ALA A 42 27.73 15.45 18.20
N LYS A 43 27.15 16.63 18.41
CA LYS A 43 26.83 17.15 19.75
C LYS A 43 25.42 16.82 20.20
N ARG A 44 24.60 16.26 19.32
CA ARG A 44 23.18 15.99 19.52
C ARG A 44 22.40 17.24 19.99
N THR A 45 22.65 18.37 19.32
CA THR A 45 22.05 19.67 19.66
C THR A 45 21.29 20.26 18.49
N LEU A 46 20.15 20.87 18.79
CA LEU A 46 19.33 21.62 17.86
C LEU A 46 19.61 23.12 18.00
N LYS A 47 19.67 23.84 16.88
CA LYS A 47 19.50 25.28 16.82
C LYS A 47 18.07 25.58 16.43
N VAL A 48 17.38 26.36 17.24
CA VAL A 48 15.94 26.54 17.09
C VAL A 48 15.52 27.98 17.31
N ASP A 49 14.44 28.39 16.67
CA ASP A 49 13.62 29.49 17.14
C ASP A 49 12.63 28.92 18.16
N GLY A 50 12.57 29.49 19.33
CA GLY A 50 11.75 28.91 20.41
C GLY A 50 10.87 29.93 21.12
N LEU A 51 9.60 29.57 21.29
CA LEU A 51 8.67 30.28 22.16
C LEU A 51 8.65 29.59 23.53
N HIS A 52 9.12 30.28 24.55
CA HIS A 52 9.05 29.79 25.93
C HIS A 52 7.62 29.94 26.46
N LEU A 53 6.89 28.84 26.69
CA LEU A 53 5.47 28.88 27.02
C LEU A 53 5.16 29.42 28.41
N GLY A 54 6.12 29.41 29.36
CA GLY A 54 5.93 29.97 30.69
C GLY A 54 6.14 31.48 30.78
N MET A 55 7.02 32.05 29.95
CA MET A 55 7.35 33.48 29.93
C MET A 55 6.77 34.20 28.71
N TYR A 56 6.21 33.46 27.75
CA TYR A 56 5.71 33.97 26.46
C TYR A 56 6.75 34.82 25.70
N THR A 57 8.02 34.40 25.81
CA THR A 57 9.15 35.03 25.10
C THR A 57 9.61 34.22 23.97
N LEU A 58 9.75 34.83 22.80
CA LEU A 58 10.40 34.24 21.65
C LEU A 58 11.91 34.55 21.71
N GLY A 59 12.71 33.55 21.41
CA GLY A 59 14.16 33.69 21.31
C GLY A 59 14.80 32.68 20.40
N GLU A 60 16.03 32.95 20.00
CA GLU A 60 16.87 31.99 19.31
C GLU A 60 17.67 31.22 20.35
N TYR A 61 17.66 29.89 20.22
CA TYR A 61 18.38 28.99 21.11
C TYR A 61 19.36 28.14 20.28
N ASP A 62 20.66 28.34 20.51
CA ASP A 62 21.71 27.65 19.76
C ASP A 62 21.99 26.22 20.23
N LYS A 63 21.51 25.84 21.42
CA LYS A 63 21.84 24.54 22.04
C LYS A 63 20.68 23.95 22.84
N ILE A 64 19.73 23.37 22.13
CA ILE A 64 18.74 22.46 22.74
C ILE A 64 19.29 21.04 22.60
N PHE A 65 19.61 20.38 23.71
CA PHE A 65 20.11 19.02 23.69
C PHE A 65 18.96 18.02 23.43
N VAL A 66 19.09 17.18 22.42
CA VAL A 66 18.08 16.16 22.08
C VAL A 66 17.82 15.23 23.26
N ASP A 67 18.89 14.85 23.99
CA ASP A 67 18.79 13.95 25.13
C ASP A 67 18.14 14.55 26.38
N SER A 68 17.94 15.87 26.40
CA SER A 68 17.25 16.58 27.49
C SER A 68 15.77 16.83 27.17
N ILE A 69 15.30 16.44 26.01
CA ILE A 69 13.88 16.49 25.61
C ILE A 69 13.17 15.29 26.25
N LEU A 70 12.12 15.55 27.01
CA LEU A 70 11.35 14.53 27.72
C LEU A 70 10.14 14.05 26.90
N SER A 71 9.46 14.97 26.22
CA SER A 71 8.32 14.68 25.38
C SER A 71 8.26 15.62 24.17
N THR A 72 7.63 15.16 23.10
CA THR A 72 7.46 15.91 21.86
C THR A 72 6.04 15.78 21.34
N GLU A 73 5.55 16.84 20.67
CA GLU A 73 4.28 16.87 19.96
C GLU A 73 4.47 17.73 18.70
N VAL A 74 4.31 17.14 17.51
CA VAL A 74 4.36 17.91 16.26
C VAL A 74 3.06 18.66 16.09
N LEU A 75 3.15 19.99 15.97
CA LEU A 75 1.98 20.85 15.84
C LEU A 75 1.54 20.91 14.37
N GLU A 76 0.24 21.16 14.16
CA GLU A 76 -0.29 21.32 12.79
C GLU A 76 0.23 22.61 12.13
N GLY A 77 0.57 23.63 12.95
CA GLY A 77 1.11 24.89 12.47
C GLY A 77 2.49 24.73 11.81
N THR A 78 2.63 25.28 10.62
CA THR A 78 3.89 25.25 9.88
C THR A 78 4.83 26.34 10.35
N TYR A 79 6.06 25.94 10.63
CA TYR A 79 7.21 26.82 10.74
C TYR A 79 8.03 26.64 9.44
N CYS A 80 8.19 27.72 8.66
CA CYS A 80 9.01 27.68 7.44
C CYS A 80 10.41 28.26 7.73
N PRO A 81 11.30 27.52 8.38
CA PRO A 81 12.68 27.97 8.50
C PRO A 81 13.36 27.84 7.14
N GLU A 82 14.40 28.64 6.93
CA GLU A 82 15.33 28.42 5.84
C GLU A 82 16.26 27.21 6.16
N ASN A 83 15.68 26.04 6.49
CA ASN A 83 16.41 24.84 6.85
C ASN A 83 16.64 23.90 5.65
N ARG A 84 16.41 24.39 4.44
CA ARG A 84 16.60 23.61 3.19
C ARG A 84 18.00 23.00 3.14
N GLN A 85 19.01 23.72 3.61
CA GLN A 85 20.39 23.23 3.68
C GLN A 85 20.53 22.03 4.64
N LEU A 86 19.85 22.06 5.78
CA LEU A 86 19.83 20.95 6.73
C LEU A 86 19.18 19.69 6.11
N ILE A 87 18.05 19.85 5.43
CA ILE A 87 17.38 18.74 4.75
C ILE A 87 18.29 18.17 3.65
N GLU A 88 18.91 19.03 2.84
CA GLU A 88 19.86 18.61 1.81
C GLU A 88 21.10 17.89 2.41
N ASP A 89 21.63 18.35 3.54
CA ASP A 89 22.76 17.67 4.22
C ASP A 89 22.35 16.30 4.80
N ILE A 90 21.15 16.21 5.40
CA ILE A 90 20.62 14.92 5.86
C ILE A 90 20.46 13.93 4.71
N GLU A 91 19.93 14.38 3.57
CA GLU A 91 19.71 13.54 2.38
C GLU A 91 21.03 13.16 1.68
N MET A 92 22.04 14.00 1.73
CA MET A 92 23.34 13.75 1.08
C MET A 92 24.31 12.96 1.97
N HIS A 93 24.16 13.06 3.29
CA HIS A 93 25.06 12.45 4.27
C HIS A 93 24.31 11.79 5.43
N PRO A 94 23.37 10.85 5.15
CA PRO A 94 22.54 10.21 6.18
C PRO A 94 23.35 9.49 7.25
N GLU A 95 24.56 9.01 6.91
CA GLU A 95 25.46 8.34 7.85
C GLU A 95 25.90 9.22 9.02
N ARG A 96 25.97 10.56 8.84
CA ARG A 96 26.33 11.52 9.91
C ARG A 96 25.23 11.65 10.96
N TYR A 97 23.98 11.42 10.56
CA TYR A 97 22.78 11.60 11.38
C TYR A 97 22.27 10.31 12.02
N LYS A 98 22.92 9.16 11.73
CA LYS A 98 22.54 7.85 12.33
C LYS A 98 22.54 7.84 13.85
N THR A 99 23.36 8.64 14.50
CA THR A 99 23.40 8.76 15.96
C THR A 99 22.13 9.33 16.57
N ILE A 100 21.37 10.11 15.80
CA ILE A 100 20.10 10.71 16.22
C ILE A 100 18.93 9.93 15.62
N PHE A 101 19.00 9.62 14.33
CA PHE A 101 17.90 9.02 13.56
C PHE A 101 18.16 7.55 13.24
N SER A 102 18.76 6.79 14.16
CA SER A 102 18.94 5.36 13.96
C SER A 102 17.63 4.61 14.15
N SER A 103 17.30 3.77 13.22
CA SER A 103 16.38 2.66 13.42
C SER A 103 17.14 1.36 13.28
N SER A 104 16.70 0.32 13.93
CA SER A 104 17.27 -1.00 13.77
C SER A 104 16.17 -2.02 13.51
N ALA A 105 16.27 -2.72 12.39
CA ALA A 105 15.58 -3.98 12.25
C ALA A 105 16.17 -4.91 13.31
N ASN A 106 15.35 -5.37 14.21
CA ASN A 106 15.78 -6.33 15.23
C ASN A 106 14.79 -7.49 15.32
N LEU A 107 15.28 -8.60 15.82
CA LEU A 107 14.50 -9.83 15.96
C LEU A 107 13.22 -9.64 16.77
N LYS A 108 13.22 -8.74 17.78
CA LYS A 108 12.03 -8.47 18.60
C LYS A 108 10.92 -7.81 17.79
N ILE A 109 11.25 -6.84 16.92
CA ILE A 109 10.28 -6.18 16.04
C ILE A 109 9.73 -7.18 15.04
N LEU A 110 10.59 -7.97 14.41
CA LEU A 110 10.18 -8.97 13.43
C LEU A 110 9.32 -10.07 14.07
N ASN A 111 9.70 -10.57 15.26
CA ASN A 111 8.89 -11.52 16.01
C ASN A 111 7.54 -10.94 16.44
N TYR A 112 7.49 -9.64 16.80
CA TYR A 112 6.25 -8.95 17.10
C TYR A 112 5.35 -8.88 15.85
N LEU A 113 5.90 -8.50 14.70
CA LEU A 113 5.17 -8.46 13.44
C LEU A 113 4.68 -9.87 13.03
N GLU A 114 5.48 -10.91 13.25
CA GLU A 114 5.07 -12.30 13.03
C GLU A 114 3.90 -12.69 13.93
N LEU A 115 3.95 -12.30 15.21
CA LEU A 115 2.84 -12.53 16.13
C LEU A 115 1.58 -11.79 15.69
N CYS A 116 1.70 -10.51 15.31
CA CYS A 116 0.58 -9.73 14.77
C CYS A 116 -0.02 -10.41 13.55
N ASN A 117 0.80 -10.92 12.63
CA ASN A 117 0.32 -11.64 11.45
C ASN A 117 -0.43 -12.92 11.81
N ARG A 118 0.01 -13.65 12.83
CA ARG A 118 -0.69 -14.84 13.33
C ARG A 118 -2.02 -14.50 14.01
N MET A 119 -2.12 -13.29 14.57
CA MET A 119 -3.34 -12.79 15.23
C MET A 119 -4.27 -12.09 14.26
N ASP A 120 -3.76 -11.60 13.13
CA ASP A 120 -4.57 -10.95 12.11
C ASP A 120 -5.36 -11.99 11.34
N THR A 121 -6.62 -12.00 11.63
CA THR A 121 -7.58 -12.91 11.07
C THR A 121 -8.28 -12.29 9.91
N THR A 122 -7.55 -12.11 8.81
CA THR A 122 -8.21 -11.82 7.55
C THR A 122 -9.21 -12.94 7.24
N PRO A 123 -10.41 -12.60 6.82
CA PRO A 123 -11.51 -13.54 6.67
C PRO A 123 -11.39 -14.41 5.40
N TYR A 124 -10.25 -15.08 5.22
CA TYR A 124 -10.18 -16.18 4.27
C TYR A 124 -10.56 -17.46 5.00
N ILE A 125 -11.85 -17.71 5.04
CA ILE A 125 -12.40 -18.90 5.70
C ILE A 125 -12.36 -20.04 4.69
N THR A 126 -11.64 -21.09 5.02
CA THR A 126 -11.48 -22.27 4.17
C THR A 126 -12.50 -23.34 4.44
N ASP A 127 -13.12 -23.29 5.62
CA ASP A 127 -14.04 -24.33 6.08
C ASP A 127 -14.85 -23.84 7.28
N TYR A 128 -15.99 -24.45 7.55
CA TYR A 128 -16.80 -24.17 8.73
C TYR A 128 -17.44 -25.43 9.30
N ASP A 129 -17.64 -25.44 10.62
CA ASP A 129 -18.46 -26.39 11.31
C ASP A 129 -19.61 -25.66 12.02
N LEU A 130 -20.82 -26.11 11.84
CA LEU A 130 -21.96 -25.66 12.64
C LEU A 130 -21.87 -26.34 14.00
N ILE A 131 -21.70 -25.54 15.08
CA ILE A 131 -21.50 -26.10 16.42
C ILE A 131 -22.79 -26.08 17.22
N HIS A 132 -23.46 -24.94 17.29
CA HIS A 132 -24.62 -24.80 18.15
C HIS A 132 -25.50 -23.61 17.78
N TYR A 133 -26.82 -23.73 17.94
CA TYR A 133 -27.78 -22.64 17.82
C TYR A 133 -27.86 -21.87 19.14
N ILE A 134 -27.85 -20.54 19.11
CA ILE A 134 -28.03 -19.68 20.27
C ILE A 134 -29.50 -19.27 20.38
N ASP A 135 -30.11 -19.63 21.49
CA ASP A 135 -31.44 -19.17 21.86
C ASP A 135 -31.36 -17.70 22.33
N GLY A 136 -32.03 -16.81 21.63
CA GLY A 136 -32.02 -15.38 21.91
C GLY A 136 -32.52 -15.00 23.32
N ASP A 137 -33.40 -15.81 23.89
CA ASP A 137 -33.95 -15.59 25.24
C ASP A 137 -32.91 -15.78 26.35
N ARG A 138 -31.78 -16.41 26.03
CA ARG A 138 -30.68 -16.64 26.98
C ARG A 138 -29.57 -15.60 26.91
N VAL A 139 -29.66 -14.64 25.98
CA VAL A 139 -28.69 -13.58 25.85
C VAL A 139 -29.01 -12.47 26.87
N LYS A 140 -28.14 -12.31 27.88
CA LYS A 140 -28.25 -11.22 28.87
C LYS A 140 -27.06 -10.30 28.73
N ASN A 141 -27.32 -9.00 28.51
CA ASN A 141 -26.30 -7.96 28.36
C ASN A 141 -25.21 -8.27 27.27
N GLY A 142 -25.64 -8.81 26.12
CA GLY A 142 -24.71 -9.22 25.07
C GLY A 142 -23.91 -10.49 25.38
N ARG A 143 -24.19 -11.18 26.48
CA ARG A 143 -23.49 -12.40 26.87
C ARG A 143 -24.47 -13.59 26.89
N TYR A 144 -24.02 -14.70 26.35
CA TYR A 144 -24.78 -15.93 26.32
C TYR A 144 -24.19 -16.97 27.29
N THR A 145 -24.98 -17.40 28.30
CA THR A 145 -24.55 -18.36 29.33
C THR A 145 -24.88 -19.76 28.89
N LEU A 146 -23.88 -20.65 28.83
CA LEU A 146 -24.01 -22.06 28.49
C LEU A 146 -24.33 -22.88 29.74
N ASN A 147 -25.20 -23.87 29.58
CA ASN A 147 -25.33 -24.93 30.58
C ASN A 147 -24.18 -25.95 30.45
N ASP A 148 -24.03 -26.85 31.43
CA ASP A 148 -22.93 -27.83 31.47
C ASP A 148 -22.86 -28.71 30.23
N GLN A 149 -24.00 -29.15 29.73
CA GLN A 149 -24.09 -30.00 28.55
C GLN A 149 -23.68 -29.23 27.27
N GLN A 150 -24.22 -28.03 27.08
CA GLN A 150 -23.90 -27.15 25.94
C GLN A 150 -22.42 -26.80 25.94
N PHE A 151 -21.86 -26.46 27.10
CA PHE A 151 -20.45 -26.14 27.22
C PHE A 151 -19.55 -27.31 26.82
N GLN A 152 -19.85 -28.51 27.34
CA GLN A 152 -19.10 -29.72 26.99
C GLN A 152 -19.23 -30.07 25.51
N GLU A 153 -20.40 -29.91 24.93
CA GLU A 153 -20.66 -30.18 23.52
C GLU A 153 -19.87 -29.22 22.62
N VAL A 154 -19.89 -27.90 22.90
CA VAL A 154 -19.12 -26.91 22.15
C VAL A 154 -17.63 -27.17 22.28
N VAL A 155 -17.10 -27.39 23.49
CA VAL A 155 -15.67 -27.61 23.73
C VAL A 155 -15.22 -28.93 23.11
N SER A 156 -15.99 -30.00 23.20
CA SER A 156 -15.63 -31.30 22.63
C SER A 156 -15.60 -31.25 21.09
N ASN A 157 -16.61 -30.64 20.47
CA ASN A 157 -16.67 -30.48 19.02
C ASN A 157 -15.52 -29.60 18.51
N PHE A 158 -15.21 -28.53 19.24
CA PHE A 158 -14.09 -27.64 18.88
C PHE A 158 -12.73 -28.34 19.05
N GLN A 159 -12.51 -29.08 20.13
CA GLN A 159 -11.28 -29.84 20.39
C GLN A 159 -11.14 -31.04 19.44
N TYR A 160 -12.22 -31.74 19.13
CA TYR A 160 -12.22 -32.85 18.19
C TYR A 160 -11.75 -32.41 16.82
N SER A 161 -12.28 -31.28 16.31
CA SER A 161 -11.89 -30.73 15.03
C SER A 161 -10.41 -30.30 15.01
N LEU A 162 -9.89 -29.66 16.06
CA LEU A 162 -8.48 -29.33 16.21
C LEU A 162 -7.55 -30.54 16.20
N SER A 163 -7.96 -31.66 16.82
CA SER A 163 -7.11 -32.86 16.94
C SER A 163 -7.02 -33.66 15.66
N HIS A 164 -8.07 -33.65 14.83
CA HIS A 164 -8.12 -34.37 13.56
C HIS A 164 -7.37 -33.65 12.44
N GLU A 165 -7.34 -32.33 12.45
CA GLU A 165 -6.63 -31.52 11.45
C GLU A 165 -5.10 -31.54 11.62
N LYS A 166 -4.58 -31.69 12.83
CA LYS A 166 -3.13 -31.82 13.07
C LYS A 166 -2.49 -33.02 12.36
N LYS A 167 -3.29 -33.99 11.93
CA LYS A 167 -2.81 -35.21 11.26
C LYS A 167 -2.81 -35.14 9.72
N LYS A 168 -3.46 -34.16 9.12
CA LYS A 168 -3.70 -34.13 7.65
C LYS A 168 -3.03 -32.99 6.87
N SER A 169 -2.49 -31.98 7.50
CA SER A 169 -2.02 -30.80 6.78
C SER A 169 -0.70 -30.29 7.36
N THR A 170 0.24 -29.98 6.46
CA THR A 170 1.49 -29.23 6.76
C THR A 170 1.21 -27.76 7.10
N ASN A 171 -0.01 -27.28 6.86
CA ASN A 171 -0.43 -25.92 7.17
C ASN A 171 -1.13 -25.91 8.54
N LEU A 172 -0.71 -25.01 9.42
CA LEU A 172 -1.42 -24.75 10.68
C LEU A 172 -2.79 -24.14 10.34
N ARG A 173 -3.87 -24.87 10.61
CA ARG A 173 -5.23 -24.33 10.60
C ARG A 173 -5.60 -23.83 11.98
N ILE A 174 -6.07 -22.59 12.09
CA ILE A 174 -6.70 -22.07 13.30
C ILE A 174 -8.22 -22.22 13.15
N LYS A 175 -8.87 -22.77 14.15
CA LYS A 175 -10.31 -22.68 14.28
C LYS A 175 -10.67 -21.55 15.23
N LYS A 176 -11.61 -20.72 14.82
CA LYS A 176 -12.21 -19.67 15.63
C LYS A 176 -13.67 -19.94 15.84
N LEU A 177 -14.15 -19.57 17.03
CA LEU A 177 -15.57 -19.50 17.28
C LEU A 177 -16.11 -18.17 16.74
N ALA A 178 -17.21 -18.24 16.04
CA ALA A 178 -17.91 -17.08 15.49
C ALA A 178 -19.41 -17.19 15.72
N LEU A 179 -20.05 -16.05 15.86
CA LEU A 179 -21.50 -15.92 15.89
C LEU A 179 -21.96 -15.47 14.50
N ASN A 180 -22.84 -16.24 13.88
CA ASN A 180 -23.44 -15.86 12.61
C ASN A 180 -24.21 -14.54 12.72
N VAL A 181 -24.01 -13.67 11.76
CA VAL A 181 -24.81 -12.44 11.56
C VAL A 181 -25.61 -12.55 10.28
N LEU A 182 -25.00 -13.02 9.20
CA LEU A 182 -25.66 -13.23 7.92
C LEU A 182 -24.94 -14.30 7.11
N SER A 183 -25.68 -15.30 6.68
CA SER A 183 -25.20 -16.38 5.81
C SER A 183 -26.14 -16.60 4.65
N ILE A 184 -25.65 -17.25 3.60
CA ILE A 184 -26.40 -17.54 2.38
C ILE A 184 -26.36 -19.05 2.16
N HIS A 185 -27.53 -19.70 2.10
CA HIS A 185 -27.62 -21.09 1.72
C HIS A 185 -27.38 -21.26 0.22
N THR A 186 -26.35 -22.01 -0.12
CA THR A 186 -26.01 -22.37 -1.50
C THR A 186 -26.24 -23.86 -1.73
N ALA A 187 -26.30 -24.29 -2.97
CA ALA A 187 -26.42 -25.71 -3.32
C ALA A 187 -25.25 -26.57 -2.80
N LYS A 188 -24.09 -25.95 -2.50
CA LYS A 188 -22.86 -26.61 -2.04
C LYS A 188 -22.65 -26.50 -0.52
N GLY A 189 -23.41 -25.68 0.18
CA GLY A 189 -23.27 -25.43 1.61
C GLY A 189 -23.58 -23.99 2.00
N LEU A 190 -23.23 -23.65 3.22
CA LEU A 190 -23.48 -22.33 3.79
C LEU A 190 -22.34 -21.37 3.46
N TYR A 191 -22.64 -20.23 2.82
CA TYR A 191 -21.72 -19.13 2.64
C TYR A 191 -21.89 -18.15 3.82
N VAL A 192 -20.93 -18.05 4.71
CA VAL A 192 -20.96 -17.10 5.82
C VAL A 192 -20.51 -15.74 5.32
N LEU A 193 -21.46 -14.83 5.09
CA LEU A 193 -21.18 -13.48 4.59
C LEU A 193 -20.71 -12.56 5.71
N ALA A 194 -21.30 -12.66 6.90
CA ALA A 194 -20.93 -11.82 8.03
C ALA A 194 -21.04 -12.56 9.35
N TYR A 195 -20.09 -12.33 10.23
CA TYR A 195 -20.07 -12.91 11.57
C TYR A 195 -19.42 -11.97 12.58
N ARG A 196 -19.67 -12.22 13.88
CA ARG A 196 -18.91 -11.62 14.98
C ARG A 196 -17.99 -12.66 15.58
N ASN A 197 -16.76 -12.30 15.95
CA ASN A 197 -15.90 -13.22 16.70
C ASN A 197 -16.55 -13.52 18.05
N LEU A 198 -16.39 -14.73 18.51
CA LEU A 198 -17.02 -15.20 19.74
C LEU A 198 -15.94 -15.64 20.73
N ASN A 199 -15.83 -14.92 21.83
CA ASN A 199 -14.91 -15.24 22.92
C ASN A 199 -15.61 -16.17 23.92
N LEU A 200 -14.95 -17.30 24.27
CA LEU A 200 -15.44 -18.24 25.27
C LEU A 200 -14.73 -18.00 26.61
N ASP A 201 -15.43 -17.49 27.58
CA ASP A 201 -14.98 -17.52 28.99
C ASP A 201 -15.20 -18.91 29.59
N VAL A 202 -14.11 -19.68 29.64
CA VAL A 202 -14.12 -21.06 30.11
C VAL A 202 -14.46 -21.14 31.58
N LYS A 203 -14.12 -20.16 32.43
CA LYS A 203 -14.38 -20.16 33.87
C LYS A 203 -15.86 -19.93 34.16
N ASN A 204 -16.44 -18.95 33.48
CA ASN A 204 -17.82 -18.55 33.69
C ASN A 204 -18.79 -19.24 32.73
N ARG A 205 -18.28 -20.00 31.75
CA ARG A 205 -19.03 -20.68 30.69
C ARG A 205 -19.95 -19.75 29.90
N VAL A 206 -19.39 -18.61 29.51
CA VAL A 206 -20.12 -17.56 28.83
C VAL A 206 -19.50 -17.30 27.49
N PHE A 207 -20.33 -17.18 26.45
CA PHE A 207 -19.94 -16.59 25.17
C PHE A 207 -20.12 -15.08 25.23
N GLN A 208 -19.11 -14.37 24.72
CA GLN A 208 -19.14 -12.95 24.54
C GLN A 208 -18.77 -12.64 23.08
N PRO A 209 -19.73 -12.20 22.26
CA PRO A 209 -19.42 -11.75 20.90
C PRO A 209 -18.69 -10.39 20.94
N ASP A 210 -17.81 -10.19 19.99
CA ASP A 210 -17.18 -8.90 19.75
C ASP A 210 -18.22 -7.90 19.23
N GLU A 211 -17.97 -6.59 19.45
CA GLU A 211 -18.84 -5.53 18.93
C GLU A 211 -18.75 -5.44 17.41
N ASP A 212 -17.57 -5.70 16.83
CA ASP A 212 -17.30 -5.55 15.41
C ASP A 212 -17.85 -6.74 14.58
N ILE A 213 -18.46 -6.40 13.44
CA ILE A 213 -18.87 -7.38 12.42
C ILE A 213 -17.76 -7.57 11.39
N THR A 214 -17.41 -8.83 11.16
CA THR A 214 -16.47 -9.20 10.10
C THR A 214 -17.23 -9.65 8.86
N VAL A 215 -17.03 -8.97 7.73
CA VAL A 215 -17.63 -9.30 6.44
C VAL A 215 -16.69 -10.16 5.60
N CYS A 216 -17.17 -11.33 5.15
CA CYS A 216 -16.43 -12.27 4.32
C CYS A 216 -16.76 -12.10 2.85
N THR A 217 -15.91 -11.45 2.10
CA THR A 217 -16.06 -11.31 0.64
C THR A 217 -15.63 -12.57 -0.12
N GLN A 218 -14.90 -13.47 0.52
CA GLN A 218 -14.50 -14.77 -0.04
C GLN A 218 -14.63 -15.85 1.02
N PHE A 219 -15.22 -16.96 0.65
CA PHE A 219 -15.50 -18.07 1.57
C PHE A 219 -15.26 -19.42 0.90
N GLY A 220 -14.64 -20.35 1.60
CA GLY A 220 -14.41 -21.72 1.14
C GLY A 220 -15.61 -22.62 1.41
N ILE A 221 -16.19 -23.20 0.36
CA ILE A 221 -17.26 -24.19 0.47
C ILE A 221 -16.83 -25.42 -0.33
N ASP A 222 -16.79 -26.58 0.32
CA ASP A 222 -16.46 -27.87 -0.32
C ASP A 222 -15.17 -27.83 -1.14
N GLY A 223 -14.13 -27.16 -0.58
CA GLY A 223 -12.81 -27.01 -1.22
C GLY A 223 -12.75 -26.01 -2.36
N GLN A 224 -13.84 -25.29 -2.65
CA GLN A 224 -13.89 -24.23 -3.66
C GLN A 224 -14.07 -22.87 -3.00
N THR A 225 -13.36 -21.86 -3.50
CA THR A 225 -13.52 -20.49 -3.03
C THR A 225 -14.66 -19.82 -3.80
N GLU A 226 -15.72 -19.47 -3.09
CA GLU A 226 -16.83 -18.66 -3.61
C GLU A 226 -16.59 -17.18 -3.23
N ASN A 227 -17.09 -16.25 -4.04
CA ASN A 227 -16.97 -14.82 -3.83
C ASN A 227 -18.36 -14.19 -3.64
N ALA A 228 -18.49 -13.21 -2.75
CA ALA A 228 -19.73 -12.48 -2.49
C ALA A 228 -20.31 -11.81 -3.76
N ARG A 229 -19.50 -11.49 -4.74
CA ARG A 229 -19.92 -10.98 -6.06
C ARG A 229 -20.81 -11.94 -6.85
N LYS A 230 -20.92 -13.17 -6.44
CA LYS A 230 -21.88 -14.12 -7.00
C LYS A 230 -23.32 -13.82 -6.57
N PHE A 231 -23.49 -13.11 -5.48
CA PHE A 231 -24.75 -12.83 -4.82
C PHE A 231 -25.10 -11.33 -4.85
N LEU A 232 -24.17 -10.46 -5.20
CA LEU A 232 -24.33 -9.01 -5.22
C LEU A 232 -23.72 -8.44 -6.50
N ASP A 233 -24.41 -7.54 -7.16
CA ASP A 233 -23.91 -6.80 -8.30
C ASP A 233 -22.85 -5.76 -7.89
N ALA A 234 -22.18 -5.16 -8.90
CA ALA A 234 -21.08 -4.24 -8.66
C ALA A 234 -21.48 -3.03 -7.80
N ASP A 235 -22.67 -2.49 -8.04
CA ASP A 235 -23.21 -1.32 -7.32
C ASP A 235 -23.68 -1.70 -5.91
N GLU A 236 -24.18 -2.91 -5.73
CA GLU A 236 -24.65 -3.44 -4.44
C GLU A 236 -23.49 -3.86 -3.52
N TYR A 237 -22.34 -4.15 -4.12
CA TYR A 237 -21.14 -4.53 -3.36
C TYR A 237 -20.64 -3.40 -2.46
N GLU A 238 -20.91 -2.14 -2.79
CA GLU A 238 -20.60 -0.98 -1.96
C GLU A 238 -21.40 -0.98 -0.64
N LEU A 239 -22.55 -1.65 -0.59
CA LEU A 239 -23.34 -1.78 0.64
C LEU A 239 -22.61 -2.54 1.75
N LEU A 240 -21.65 -3.38 1.38
CA LEU A 240 -20.83 -4.14 2.35
C LEU A 240 -19.86 -3.26 3.14
N GLU A 241 -19.54 -2.04 2.67
CA GLU A 241 -18.63 -1.12 3.37
C GLU A 241 -19.25 -0.58 4.68
N ASP A 242 -20.59 -0.44 4.71
CA ASP A 242 -21.36 -0.07 5.90
C ASP A 242 -22.43 -1.13 6.19
N PHE A 243 -21.96 -2.31 6.52
CA PHE A 243 -22.77 -3.52 6.63
C PHE A 243 -23.90 -3.38 7.65
N GLU A 244 -23.64 -2.81 8.83
CA GLU A 244 -24.63 -2.71 9.91
C GLU A 244 -25.84 -1.84 9.50
N ASN A 245 -25.57 -0.71 8.86
CA ASN A 245 -26.64 0.21 8.43
C ASN A 245 -27.38 -0.24 7.17
N ASN A 246 -26.76 -1.12 6.38
CA ASN A 246 -27.34 -1.60 5.12
C ASN A 246 -27.81 -3.07 5.18
N LEU A 247 -27.86 -3.70 6.35
CA LEU A 247 -28.18 -5.12 6.49
C LEU A 247 -29.45 -5.56 5.75
N GLU A 248 -30.55 -4.83 5.88
CA GLU A 248 -31.80 -5.17 5.21
C GLU A 248 -31.71 -4.99 3.68
N LYS A 249 -31.03 -3.95 3.20
CA LYS A 249 -30.80 -3.76 1.76
C LYS A 249 -29.92 -4.86 1.17
N ILE A 250 -28.93 -5.34 1.93
CA ILE A 250 -28.07 -6.46 1.52
C ILE A 250 -28.87 -7.75 1.42
N LYS A 251 -29.76 -8.02 2.38
CA LYS A 251 -30.68 -9.16 2.33
C LYS A 251 -31.60 -9.11 1.11
N ASP A 252 -32.17 -7.94 0.85
CA ASP A 252 -33.07 -7.72 -0.30
C ASP A 252 -32.32 -7.89 -1.63
N ALA A 253 -31.11 -7.34 -1.74
CA ALA A 253 -30.24 -7.48 -2.90
C ALA A 253 -29.93 -8.96 -3.18
N ILE A 254 -29.46 -9.71 -2.16
CA ILE A 254 -29.15 -11.14 -2.30
C ILE A 254 -30.37 -11.95 -2.71
N THR A 255 -31.55 -11.66 -2.16
CA THR A 255 -32.79 -12.39 -2.49
C THR A 255 -33.39 -11.96 -3.82
N GLY A 256 -33.04 -10.79 -4.33
CA GLY A 256 -33.51 -10.26 -5.63
C GLY A 256 -32.79 -10.86 -6.83
N HIS A 257 -31.59 -11.40 -6.67
CA HIS A 257 -30.77 -11.93 -7.75
C HIS A 257 -31.04 -13.40 -8.07
N GLY A 258 -31.46 -13.68 -9.31
CA GLY A 258 -31.38 -14.97 -9.98
C GLY A 258 -32.56 -15.92 -9.87
N GLY A 259 -32.63 -16.88 -10.80
CA GLY A 259 -33.72 -17.84 -10.99
C GLY A 259 -33.87 -18.93 -9.93
N GLN A 260 -32.90 -19.16 -9.04
CA GLN A 260 -33.02 -19.88 -7.78
C GLN A 260 -32.68 -18.90 -6.68
N LYS A 261 -33.70 -18.41 -5.96
CA LYS A 261 -33.53 -17.46 -4.86
C LYS A 261 -32.60 -18.06 -3.81
N PRO A 262 -31.41 -17.51 -3.56
CA PRO A 262 -30.59 -17.94 -2.44
C PRO A 262 -31.33 -17.62 -1.15
N VAL A 263 -31.39 -18.58 -0.24
CA VAL A 263 -32.00 -18.40 1.08
C VAL A 263 -30.99 -17.70 1.97
N VAL A 264 -31.35 -16.53 2.44
CA VAL A 264 -30.57 -15.77 3.42
C VAL A 264 -30.92 -16.26 4.82
N ASP A 265 -29.92 -16.42 5.66
CA ASP A 265 -30.04 -16.92 7.03
C ASP A 265 -29.30 -15.99 8.00
N ASP A 266 -30.07 -15.33 8.86
CA ASP A 266 -29.61 -14.43 9.91
C ASP A 266 -29.77 -15.01 11.33
N MET A 267 -30.04 -16.30 11.42
CA MET A 267 -30.20 -16.97 12.71
C MET A 267 -28.89 -16.98 13.51
N PRO A 268 -28.92 -16.65 14.80
CA PRO A 268 -27.73 -16.61 15.65
C PRO A 268 -27.28 -18.02 16.04
N TYR A 269 -26.34 -18.58 15.32
CA TYR A 269 -25.70 -19.84 15.65
C TYR A 269 -24.18 -19.74 15.75
N VAL A 270 -23.60 -20.61 16.56
CA VAL A 270 -22.16 -20.69 16.75
C VAL A 270 -21.53 -21.50 15.63
N LEU A 271 -20.56 -20.88 14.98
CA LEU A 271 -19.76 -21.50 13.94
C LEU A 271 -18.33 -21.75 14.44
N GLY A 272 -17.77 -22.88 14.10
CA GLY A 272 -16.32 -23.10 14.12
C GLY A 272 -15.75 -22.78 12.76
N LEU A 273 -15.12 -21.61 12.59
CA LEU A 273 -14.54 -21.21 11.32
C LEU A 273 -13.10 -21.72 11.23
N GLY A 274 -12.84 -22.57 10.24
CA GLY A 274 -11.50 -23.02 9.87
C GLY A 274 -10.82 -21.95 9.03
N MET A 275 -9.74 -21.38 9.57
CA MET A 275 -8.92 -20.40 8.85
C MET A 275 -7.59 -21.05 8.52
N ASP A 276 -7.17 -21.01 7.27
CA ASP A 276 -5.78 -21.32 6.97
C ASP A 276 -4.92 -20.27 7.65
N VAL A 277 -4.13 -20.71 8.63
CA VAL A 277 -3.15 -19.85 9.23
C VAL A 277 -2.18 -19.45 8.15
N VAL A 278 -2.29 -18.24 7.93
CA VAL A 278 -1.49 -17.46 7.09
C VAL A 278 -0.04 -17.66 7.46
N LEU A 279 0.71 -18.12 6.45
CA LEU A 279 2.11 -17.88 6.26
C LEU A 279 2.98 -17.82 7.51
N ASN A 280 3.82 -18.80 7.60
CA ASN A 280 5.07 -18.67 8.31
C ASN A 280 5.93 -17.64 7.54
N LEU A 281 5.95 -16.39 7.99
CA LEU A 281 6.80 -15.33 7.46
C LEU A 281 8.22 -15.37 8.04
N HIS A 282 8.56 -16.48 8.70
CA HIS A 282 9.87 -16.64 9.32
C HIS A 282 11.02 -16.51 8.32
N ASP A 283 10.85 -17.09 7.14
CA ASP A 283 11.88 -17.05 6.10
C ASP A 283 12.07 -15.64 5.54
N GLU A 284 10.98 -14.88 5.34
CA GLU A 284 11.02 -13.48 4.96
C GLU A 284 11.72 -12.61 6.00
N TYR A 285 11.40 -12.81 7.27
CA TYR A 285 12.01 -12.02 8.35
C TYR A 285 13.46 -12.37 8.57
N LYS A 286 13.81 -13.65 8.46
CA LYS A 286 15.20 -14.09 8.49
C LYS A 286 16.00 -13.49 7.34
N ALA A 287 15.46 -13.50 6.12
CA ALA A 287 16.11 -12.89 4.97
C ALA A 287 16.34 -11.38 5.15
N ILE A 288 15.39 -10.66 5.77
CA ILE A 288 15.57 -9.25 6.12
C ILE A 288 16.75 -9.07 7.06
N LEU A 289 16.86 -9.90 8.13
CA LEU A 289 17.99 -9.83 9.05
C LEU A 289 19.32 -10.12 8.35
N ASP A 290 19.35 -11.15 7.50
CA ASP A 290 20.54 -11.49 6.70
C ASP A 290 20.95 -10.34 5.76
N MET A 291 19.98 -9.61 5.17
CA MET A 291 20.27 -8.42 4.36
C MET A 291 20.90 -7.31 5.17
N PHE A 292 20.44 -7.07 6.40
CA PHE A 292 21.04 -6.08 7.30
C PHE A 292 22.46 -6.48 7.71
N GLU A 293 22.69 -7.73 8.03
CA GLU A 293 24.02 -8.25 8.39
C GLU A 293 25.00 -8.13 7.22
N LYS A 294 24.55 -8.43 5.99
CA LYS A 294 25.37 -8.32 4.77
C LYS A 294 25.48 -6.91 4.22
N GLN A 295 24.81 -5.92 4.80
CA GLN A 295 24.72 -4.54 4.31
C GLN A 295 24.15 -4.45 2.86
N GLN A 296 23.29 -5.37 2.48
CA GLN A 296 22.65 -5.46 1.15
C GLN A 296 21.16 -5.14 1.21
N VAL A 297 20.77 -4.25 2.11
CA VAL A 297 19.37 -3.87 2.32
C VAL A 297 18.93 -2.91 1.22
N THR A 298 17.77 -3.20 0.60
CA THR A 298 17.17 -2.30 -0.39
C THR A 298 16.61 -1.03 0.24
N TYR A 299 16.45 0.02 -0.55
CA TYR A 299 15.85 1.28 -0.08
C TYR A 299 14.43 1.10 0.49
N PRO A 300 13.52 0.31 -0.14
CA PRO A 300 12.21 0.04 0.43
C PRO A 300 12.25 -0.57 1.83
N VAL A 301 13.11 -1.54 2.04
CA VAL A 301 13.26 -2.19 3.37
C VAL A 301 13.87 -1.23 4.38
N LYS A 302 14.88 -0.44 4.00
CA LYS A 302 15.44 0.62 4.87
C LYS A 302 14.38 1.61 5.30
N ALA A 303 13.56 2.10 4.34
CA ALA A 303 12.48 3.04 4.61
C ALA A 303 11.42 2.45 5.56
N PHE A 304 11.05 1.18 5.36
CA PHE A 304 10.10 0.49 6.24
C PHE A 304 10.56 0.49 7.71
N PHE A 305 11.84 0.32 7.95
CA PHE A 305 12.41 0.38 9.29
C PHE A 305 12.79 1.80 9.74
N GLY A 306 12.44 2.82 8.98
CA GLY A 306 12.69 4.22 9.30
C GLY A 306 14.17 4.61 9.27
N GLU A 307 14.99 3.95 8.43
CA GLU A 307 16.33 4.42 8.16
C GLU A 307 16.31 5.62 7.21
N LEU A 308 17.24 6.54 7.42
CA LEU A 308 17.43 7.65 6.50
C LEU A 308 17.92 7.14 5.15
N LEU A 309 17.26 7.58 4.08
CA LEU A 309 17.63 7.23 2.73
C LEU A 309 18.58 8.28 2.14
N GLU A 310 19.67 7.81 1.52
CA GLU A 310 20.54 8.69 0.73
C GLU A 310 19.83 9.13 -0.54
N ARG A 311 19.85 10.43 -0.82
CA ARG A 311 19.29 10.95 -2.07
C ARG A 311 20.11 10.47 -3.26
N PRO A 312 19.50 9.89 -4.30
CA PRO A 312 20.22 9.47 -5.49
C PRO A 312 20.96 10.66 -6.14
N ARG A 313 22.28 10.62 -6.18
CA ARG A 313 23.12 11.70 -6.76
C ARG A 313 22.86 11.93 -8.25
N ARG A 314 22.48 10.87 -8.97
CA ARG A 314 22.13 10.94 -10.39
C ARG A 314 20.87 10.12 -10.62
N THR A 315 19.85 10.78 -11.13
CA THR A 315 18.61 10.12 -11.55
C THR A 315 18.54 10.09 -13.07
N LYS A 316 18.23 8.91 -13.60
CA LYS A 316 17.98 8.72 -15.03
C LYS A 316 16.60 9.30 -15.36
N ALA A 317 16.48 10.00 -16.48
CA ALA A 317 15.19 10.36 -17.04
C ALA A 317 14.64 9.16 -17.82
N TYR A 318 13.38 8.80 -17.56
CA TYR A 318 12.69 7.68 -18.21
C TYR A 318 11.66 8.22 -19.20
N PRO A 319 11.65 7.72 -20.45
CA PRO A 319 10.54 7.96 -21.37
C PRO A 319 9.23 7.47 -20.75
N ILE A 320 8.22 8.32 -20.70
CA ILE A 320 6.89 7.97 -20.19
C ILE A 320 6.02 7.51 -21.35
N ALA A 321 5.35 6.40 -21.15
CA ALA A 321 4.44 5.78 -22.09
C ALA A 321 3.05 5.64 -21.44
N LEU A 322 2.02 6.16 -22.10
CA LEU A 322 0.66 6.21 -21.57
C LEU A 322 -0.30 5.42 -22.47
N ILE A 323 -1.14 4.59 -21.87
CA ILE A 323 -2.28 3.97 -22.54
C ILE A 323 -3.42 4.98 -22.63
N ASN A 324 -3.68 5.68 -21.53
CA ASN A 324 -4.70 6.71 -21.47
C ASN A 324 -4.02 8.07 -21.35
N GLN A 325 -4.24 8.91 -22.37
CA GLN A 325 -3.66 10.27 -22.44
C GLN A 325 -4.47 11.31 -21.65
N ASN A 326 -5.65 10.95 -21.13
CA ASN A 326 -6.40 11.78 -20.19
C ASN A 326 -5.73 11.73 -18.81
N ILE A 327 -4.63 12.44 -18.68
CA ILE A 327 -3.79 12.49 -17.48
C ILE A 327 -3.50 13.96 -17.15
N ASN A 328 -3.51 14.28 -15.86
CA ASN A 328 -3.09 15.60 -15.38
C ASN A 328 -1.62 15.60 -14.95
N LEU A 329 -1.11 16.80 -14.65
CA LEU A 329 0.27 16.99 -14.21
C LEU A 329 0.65 16.20 -12.97
N ASP A 330 -0.26 16.11 -11.98
CA ASP A 330 -0.01 15.38 -10.74
C ASP A 330 0.19 13.88 -11.00
N GLN A 331 -0.66 13.29 -11.83
CA GLN A 331 -0.54 11.88 -12.22
C GLN A 331 0.73 11.65 -13.04
N LEU A 332 1.08 12.59 -13.92
CA LEU A 332 2.31 12.51 -14.72
C LEU A 332 3.57 12.63 -13.84
N LEU A 333 3.55 13.53 -12.85
CA LEU A 333 4.60 13.66 -11.85
C LEU A 333 4.73 12.37 -11.03
N ALA A 334 3.61 11.77 -10.62
CA ALA A 334 3.58 10.51 -9.88
C ALA A 334 4.27 9.38 -10.66
N ILE A 335 3.96 9.22 -11.95
CA ILE A 335 4.60 8.21 -12.82
C ILE A 335 6.10 8.49 -12.96
N ASN A 336 6.47 9.73 -13.24
CA ASN A 336 7.88 10.13 -13.37
C ASN A 336 8.67 9.82 -12.10
N ASN A 337 8.08 10.12 -10.94
CA ASN A 337 8.74 9.95 -9.65
C ASN A 337 8.82 8.48 -9.24
N ALA A 338 7.80 7.67 -9.53
CA ALA A 338 7.84 6.22 -9.33
C ALA A 338 8.98 5.57 -10.16
N MET A 339 9.20 6.02 -11.38
CA MET A 339 10.30 5.52 -12.21
C MET A 339 11.67 6.01 -11.73
N LYS A 340 11.75 7.23 -11.21
CA LYS A 340 13.00 7.94 -10.90
C LYS A 340 13.54 7.61 -9.51
N TYR A 341 12.68 7.59 -8.51
CA TYR A 341 13.08 7.44 -7.10
C TYR A 341 12.93 6.01 -6.61
N PRO A 342 13.72 5.59 -5.60
CA PRO A 342 13.61 4.27 -5.02
C PRO A 342 12.33 4.07 -4.20
N LEU A 343 11.74 5.17 -3.72
CA LEU A 343 10.48 5.17 -2.98
C LEU A 343 9.58 6.28 -3.52
N ALA A 344 8.33 5.95 -3.85
CA ALA A 344 7.30 6.90 -4.24
C ALA A 344 6.01 6.59 -3.49
N TYR A 345 5.33 7.62 -2.98
CA TYR A 345 4.04 7.50 -2.34
C TYR A 345 3.00 8.34 -3.09
N ILE A 346 1.90 7.73 -3.46
CA ILE A 346 0.78 8.39 -4.14
C ILE A 346 -0.43 8.34 -3.24
N GLN A 347 -0.86 9.51 -2.82
CA GLN A 347 -2.05 9.70 -2.02
C GLN A 347 -3.15 10.31 -2.89
N GLY A 348 -4.35 9.74 -2.85
CA GLY A 348 -5.49 10.31 -3.56
C GLY A 348 -6.81 9.76 -3.06
N PRO A 349 -7.85 10.60 -2.92
CA PRO A 349 -9.20 10.16 -2.62
C PRO A 349 -9.78 9.24 -3.70
N PRO A 350 -10.90 8.56 -3.45
CA PRO A 350 -11.62 7.81 -4.48
C PRO A 350 -11.95 8.68 -5.70
N GLY A 351 -11.88 8.10 -6.89
CA GLY A 351 -12.21 8.82 -8.14
C GLY A 351 -11.10 9.69 -8.74
N THR A 352 -9.93 9.83 -8.10
CA THR A 352 -8.81 10.65 -8.60
C THR A 352 -7.95 9.98 -9.68
N GLY A 353 -8.35 8.82 -10.17
CA GLY A 353 -7.63 8.14 -11.25
C GLY A 353 -6.42 7.32 -10.81
N LYS A 354 -6.29 6.95 -9.53
CA LYS A 354 -5.18 6.12 -9.02
C LYS A 354 -4.91 4.87 -9.86
N THR A 355 -5.96 4.13 -10.22
CA THR A 355 -5.83 2.92 -11.05
C THR A 355 -5.25 3.24 -12.43
N ASN A 356 -5.63 4.36 -13.05
CA ASN A 356 -5.05 4.78 -14.33
C ASN A 356 -3.57 5.15 -14.18
N THR A 357 -3.21 5.80 -13.08
CA THR A 357 -1.81 6.12 -12.76
C THR A 357 -0.98 4.83 -12.58
N ILE A 358 -1.51 3.84 -11.85
CA ILE A 358 -0.87 2.52 -11.69
C ILE A 358 -0.65 1.85 -13.05
N ILE A 359 -1.69 1.77 -13.89
CA ILE A 359 -1.61 1.12 -15.21
C ILE A 359 -0.60 1.83 -16.10
N ASN A 360 -0.63 3.16 -16.16
CA ASN A 360 0.34 3.94 -16.92
C ASN A 360 1.76 3.78 -16.37
N THR A 361 1.93 3.62 -15.05
CA THR A 361 3.25 3.30 -14.45
C THR A 361 3.72 1.92 -14.88
N ILE A 362 2.86 0.89 -14.85
CA ILE A 362 3.21 -0.47 -15.30
C ILE A 362 3.62 -0.47 -16.78
N VAL A 363 2.86 0.22 -17.62
CA VAL A 363 3.16 0.32 -19.06
C VAL A 363 4.44 1.10 -19.32
N THR A 364 4.66 2.19 -18.57
CA THR A 364 5.92 2.95 -18.63
C THR A 364 7.10 2.08 -18.18
N ALA A 365 6.95 1.28 -17.14
CA ALA A 365 7.96 0.34 -16.67
C ALA A 365 8.27 -0.71 -17.76
N PHE A 366 7.23 -1.33 -18.33
CA PHE A 366 7.38 -2.28 -19.43
C PHE A 366 8.11 -1.65 -20.63
N PHE A 367 7.74 -0.43 -21.02
CA PHE A 367 8.39 0.31 -22.10
C PHE A 367 9.89 0.57 -21.84
N ASN A 368 10.26 0.70 -20.58
CA ASN A 368 11.65 0.90 -20.14
C ASN A 368 12.38 -0.41 -19.79
N ASN A 369 11.81 -1.59 -20.11
CA ASN A 369 12.33 -2.92 -19.77
C ASN A 369 12.53 -3.12 -18.26
N THR A 370 11.64 -2.56 -17.45
CA THR A 370 11.64 -2.65 -16.00
C THR A 370 10.64 -3.72 -15.58
N THR A 371 11.06 -4.64 -14.72
CA THR A 371 10.20 -5.69 -14.17
C THR A 371 9.36 -5.16 -13.02
N VAL A 372 8.08 -5.57 -12.96
CA VAL A 372 7.12 -5.04 -12.00
C VAL A 372 6.42 -6.16 -11.24
N LEU A 373 6.42 -6.08 -9.93
CA LEU A 373 5.50 -6.79 -9.05
C LEU A 373 4.38 -5.83 -8.63
N PHE A 374 3.16 -6.09 -9.07
CA PHE A 374 1.99 -5.36 -8.58
C PHE A 374 1.29 -6.18 -7.50
N ALA A 375 1.13 -5.61 -6.33
CA ALA A 375 0.52 -6.25 -5.18
C ALA A 375 -0.58 -5.38 -4.56
N SER A 376 -1.63 -6.01 -4.06
CA SER A 376 -2.65 -5.36 -3.23
C SER A 376 -3.11 -6.32 -2.14
N TYR A 377 -3.64 -5.77 -1.07
CA TYR A 377 -4.23 -6.57 -0.01
C TYR A 377 -5.45 -7.36 -0.52
N ASN A 378 -6.31 -6.71 -1.30
CA ASN A 378 -7.54 -7.26 -1.86
C ASN A 378 -7.39 -7.74 -3.30
N ASN A 379 -8.24 -8.69 -3.73
CA ASN A 379 -8.23 -9.20 -5.10
C ASN A 379 -8.81 -8.20 -6.12
N VAL A 380 -9.77 -7.35 -5.71
CA VAL A 380 -10.49 -6.44 -6.61
C VAL A 380 -9.57 -5.48 -7.37
N PRO A 381 -8.68 -4.72 -6.72
CA PRO A 381 -7.75 -3.85 -7.43
C PRO A 381 -6.86 -4.62 -8.39
N ILE A 382 -6.45 -5.83 -7.99
CA ILE A 382 -5.58 -6.70 -8.76
C ILE A 382 -6.26 -7.18 -10.03
N ASP A 383 -7.48 -7.69 -9.91
CA ASP A 383 -8.25 -8.21 -11.04
C ASP A 383 -8.62 -7.06 -11.99
N ASN A 384 -8.95 -5.86 -11.50
CA ASN A 384 -9.19 -4.67 -12.32
C ASN A 384 -7.97 -4.23 -13.15
N VAL A 385 -6.77 -4.22 -12.54
CA VAL A 385 -5.54 -3.87 -13.26
C VAL A 385 -5.20 -4.95 -14.30
N PHE A 386 -5.33 -6.21 -13.93
CA PHE A 386 -5.10 -7.33 -14.85
C PHE A 386 -6.05 -7.28 -16.04
N GLU A 387 -7.34 -7.08 -15.82
CA GLU A 387 -8.35 -6.99 -16.85
C GLU A 387 -8.05 -5.85 -17.83
N LYS A 388 -7.78 -4.64 -17.33
CA LYS A 388 -7.44 -3.49 -18.18
C LYS A 388 -6.19 -3.71 -19.02
N LEU A 389 -5.16 -4.38 -18.50
CA LEU A 389 -3.94 -4.69 -19.26
C LEU A 389 -4.15 -5.80 -20.31
N THR A 390 -5.05 -6.73 -20.06
CA THR A 390 -5.32 -7.87 -20.97
C THR A 390 -6.37 -7.58 -22.03
N HIS A 391 -7.13 -6.49 -21.91
CA HIS A 391 -8.13 -6.05 -22.89
C HIS A 391 -7.66 -4.90 -23.79
N LEU A 392 -6.35 -4.64 -23.81
CA LEU A 392 -5.79 -3.67 -24.76
C LEU A 392 -5.92 -4.20 -26.18
N GLU A 393 -6.27 -3.34 -27.13
CA GLU A 393 -6.48 -3.72 -28.52
C GLU A 393 -5.64 -2.87 -29.47
N TYR A 394 -5.21 -3.48 -30.57
CA TYR A 394 -4.59 -2.84 -31.71
C TYR A 394 -5.21 -3.37 -32.99
N HIS A 395 -5.83 -2.50 -33.79
CA HIS A 395 -6.57 -2.87 -35.03
C HIS A 395 -7.57 -4.02 -34.85
N GLY A 396 -8.34 -4.01 -33.74
CA GLY A 396 -9.33 -5.03 -33.41
C GLY A 396 -8.75 -6.37 -32.97
N GLN A 397 -7.44 -6.43 -32.73
CA GLN A 397 -6.77 -7.61 -32.17
C GLN A 397 -6.32 -7.30 -30.74
N THR A 398 -6.61 -8.19 -29.82
CA THR A 398 -6.13 -8.05 -28.43
C THR A 398 -4.60 -8.08 -28.37
N ILE A 399 -4.00 -7.12 -27.69
CA ILE A 399 -2.56 -7.07 -27.47
C ILE A 399 -2.17 -8.20 -26.51
N PRO A 400 -1.22 -9.08 -26.86
CA PRO A 400 -0.76 -10.16 -25.98
C PRO A 400 0.14 -9.61 -24.87
N PHE A 401 -0.37 -8.68 -24.04
CA PHE A 401 0.43 -8.01 -23.03
C PHE A 401 1.01 -9.01 -22.03
N PRO A 402 2.33 -9.02 -21.78
CA PRO A 402 3.00 -10.07 -21.02
C PRO A 402 2.88 -9.82 -19.50
N VAL A 403 1.69 -10.05 -18.98
CA VAL A 403 1.34 -9.94 -17.56
C VAL A 403 0.81 -11.27 -17.05
N LEU A 404 1.16 -11.64 -15.81
CA LEU A 404 0.64 -12.84 -15.14
C LEU A 404 -0.06 -12.49 -13.85
N ARG A 405 -1.26 -13.05 -13.66
CA ARG A 405 -2.02 -12.99 -12.41
C ARG A 405 -1.79 -14.27 -11.63
N LEU A 406 -1.01 -14.19 -10.56
CA LEU A 406 -0.72 -15.30 -9.65
C LEU A 406 -1.46 -15.14 -8.31
N GLY A 407 -1.60 -16.23 -7.55
CA GLY A 407 -2.30 -16.20 -6.26
C GLY A 407 -2.57 -17.59 -5.71
N ASN A 408 -3.85 -17.87 -5.40
CA ASN A 408 -4.28 -19.20 -5.03
C ASN A 408 -4.18 -20.18 -6.22
N ILE A 409 -4.50 -21.45 -5.97
CA ILE A 409 -4.34 -22.51 -6.98
C ILE A 409 -5.21 -22.26 -8.22
N ASP A 410 -6.40 -21.68 -8.07
CA ASP A 410 -7.30 -21.39 -9.17
C ASP A 410 -6.79 -20.26 -10.06
N LYS A 411 -6.19 -19.22 -9.44
CA LYS A 411 -5.53 -18.15 -10.18
C LYS A 411 -4.31 -18.67 -10.97
N VAL A 412 -3.59 -19.66 -10.42
CA VAL A 412 -2.47 -20.30 -11.12
C VAL A 412 -2.97 -21.15 -12.28
N LYS A 413 -4.06 -21.91 -12.12
CA LYS A 413 -4.70 -22.65 -13.24
C LYS A 413 -5.11 -21.69 -14.37
N ALA A 414 -5.74 -20.55 -13.98
CA ALA A 414 -6.12 -19.52 -14.95
C ALA A 414 -4.89 -18.89 -15.63
N ALA A 415 -3.79 -18.67 -14.90
CA ALA A 415 -2.54 -18.16 -15.46
C ALA A 415 -1.92 -19.12 -16.48
N ILE A 416 -1.90 -20.42 -16.19
CA ILE A 416 -1.42 -21.45 -17.13
C ILE A 416 -2.26 -21.45 -18.42
N SER A 417 -3.59 -21.43 -18.29
CA SER A 417 -4.50 -21.34 -19.43
C SER A 417 -4.29 -20.05 -20.24
N TYR A 418 -4.03 -18.94 -19.55
CA TYR A 418 -3.73 -17.66 -20.17
C TYR A 418 -2.39 -17.69 -20.93
N ILE A 419 -1.33 -18.27 -20.36
CA ILE A 419 -0.04 -18.45 -21.04
C ILE A 419 -0.22 -19.24 -22.34
N ASN A 420 -0.93 -20.36 -22.29
CA ASN A 420 -1.17 -21.20 -23.48
C ASN A 420 -2.00 -20.46 -24.54
N ARG A 421 -3.01 -19.67 -24.14
CA ARG A 421 -3.74 -18.80 -25.05
C ARG A 421 -2.82 -17.78 -25.73
N LEU A 422 -1.94 -17.11 -24.98
CA LEU A 422 -0.99 -16.16 -25.54
C LEU A 422 0.01 -16.82 -26.49
N ARG A 423 0.53 -18.01 -26.16
CA ARG A 423 1.41 -18.78 -27.07
C ARG A 423 0.73 -19.03 -28.41
N ASN A 424 -0.50 -19.50 -28.40
CA ASN A 424 -1.27 -19.76 -29.64
C ASN A 424 -1.53 -18.44 -30.41
N GLN A 425 -1.89 -17.37 -29.73
CA GLN A 425 -2.14 -16.07 -30.35
C GLN A 425 -0.91 -15.53 -31.10
N VAL A 426 0.30 -15.68 -30.54
CA VAL A 426 1.50 -15.10 -31.14
C VAL A 426 2.19 -15.99 -32.20
N GLN A 427 1.77 -17.25 -32.38
CA GLN A 427 2.41 -18.17 -33.32
C GLN A 427 2.51 -17.59 -34.74
N THR A 428 1.42 -16.99 -35.23
CA THR A 428 1.32 -16.45 -36.60
C THR A 428 1.83 -15.00 -36.70
N VAL A 429 2.09 -14.34 -35.60
CA VAL A 429 2.52 -12.93 -35.59
C VAL A 429 3.95 -12.81 -36.11
N LYS A 430 4.15 -12.09 -37.20
CA LYS A 430 5.50 -11.73 -37.66
C LYS A 430 6.01 -10.57 -36.80
N ILE A 431 7.23 -10.71 -36.26
CA ILE A 431 7.81 -9.66 -35.41
C ILE A 431 8.49 -8.63 -36.31
N PHE A 432 8.08 -7.39 -36.15
CA PHE A 432 8.69 -6.24 -36.79
C PHE A 432 9.31 -5.30 -35.76
N THR A 433 10.42 -4.67 -36.11
CA THR A 433 11.00 -3.59 -35.33
C THR A 433 10.15 -2.34 -35.55
N SER A 434 9.56 -1.80 -34.48
CA SER A 434 8.72 -0.60 -34.57
C SER A 434 9.57 0.66 -34.82
N THR A 435 8.94 1.72 -35.36
CA THR A 435 9.59 3.02 -35.49
C THR A 435 10.00 3.60 -34.14
N LEU A 436 9.27 3.25 -33.08
CA LEU A 436 9.62 3.64 -31.71
C LEU A 436 10.93 3.00 -31.22
N ASP A 437 11.26 1.78 -31.65
CA ASP A 437 12.56 1.18 -31.33
C ASP A 437 13.74 1.96 -31.98
N LYS A 438 13.48 2.56 -33.14
CA LYS A 438 14.49 3.27 -33.94
C LYS A 438 14.78 4.69 -33.43
N ARG A 439 13.80 5.35 -32.75
CA ARG A 439 13.89 6.72 -32.24
C ARG A 439 14.33 6.80 -30.77
N LYS A 440 15.27 5.97 -30.40
CA LYS A 440 15.65 5.81 -28.99
C LYS A 440 16.26 7.09 -28.39
N ASP A 441 17.08 7.80 -29.16
CA ASP A 441 17.81 9.00 -28.69
C ASP A 441 16.86 10.19 -28.53
N ASP A 442 15.95 10.42 -29.49
CA ASP A 442 14.93 11.48 -29.40
C ASP A 442 14.04 11.32 -28.17
N ARG A 443 13.71 10.08 -27.80
CA ARG A 443 12.90 9.80 -26.61
C ARG A 443 13.63 10.11 -25.32
N VAL A 444 14.93 9.84 -25.24
CA VAL A 444 15.74 10.15 -24.07
C VAL A 444 15.84 11.67 -23.87
N ASP A 445 16.00 12.45 -24.92
CA ASP A 445 16.05 13.91 -24.81
C ASP A 445 14.70 14.52 -24.45
N ARG A 446 13.60 14.01 -25.02
CA ARG A 446 12.24 14.39 -24.58
C ARG A 446 12.01 14.06 -23.11
N ALA A 447 12.41 12.87 -22.67
CA ALA A 447 12.31 12.45 -21.28
C ALA A 447 13.10 13.35 -20.32
N LYS A 448 14.30 13.82 -20.72
CA LYS A 448 15.07 14.79 -19.94
C LYS A 448 14.33 16.12 -19.80
N ARG A 449 13.77 16.64 -20.90
CA ARG A 449 13.01 17.91 -20.90
C ARG A 449 11.74 17.79 -20.05
N LEU A 450 11.00 16.68 -20.21
CA LEU A 450 9.83 16.39 -19.38
C LEU A 450 10.20 16.32 -17.90
N SER A 451 11.25 15.56 -17.55
CA SER A 451 11.71 15.43 -16.16
C SER A 451 12.14 16.77 -15.55
N ALA A 452 12.77 17.66 -16.34
CA ALA A 452 13.11 19.01 -15.91
C ALA A 452 11.84 19.84 -15.63
N ARG A 453 10.85 19.78 -16.53
CA ARG A 453 9.60 20.52 -16.39
C ARG A 453 8.76 20.04 -15.21
N LEU A 454 8.71 18.72 -15.00
CA LEU A 454 8.04 18.13 -13.83
C LEU A 454 8.74 18.50 -12.52
N LYS A 455 10.06 18.66 -12.51
CA LYS A 455 10.79 19.14 -11.34
C LYS A 455 10.44 20.59 -11.00
N GLU A 456 10.30 21.45 -12.00
CA GLU A 456 9.83 22.82 -11.81
C GLU A 456 8.39 22.85 -11.25
N TYR A 457 7.52 21.96 -11.76
CA TYR A 457 6.16 21.80 -11.25
C TYR A 457 6.14 21.32 -9.79
N GLU A 458 6.96 20.34 -9.42
CA GLU A 458 7.12 19.87 -8.05
C GLU A 458 7.58 21.02 -7.12
N GLU A 459 8.52 21.88 -7.58
CA GLU A 459 8.94 23.06 -6.82
C GLU A 459 7.78 24.06 -6.62
N ILE A 460 6.94 24.28 -7.64
CA ILE A 460 5.76 25.14 -7.52
C ILE A 460 4.77 24.59 -6.49
N LEU A 461 4.47 23.28 -6.51
CA LEU A 461 3.58 22.66 -5.55
C LEU A 461 4.07 22.84 -4.12
N ASP A 462 5.35 22.59 -3.88
CA ASP A 462 6.02 22.76 -2.58
C ASP A 462 5.92 24.23 -2.08
N LEU A 463 6.13 25.19 -2.98
CA LEU A 463 6.02 26.62 -2.65
C LEU A 463 4.57 27.05 -2.37
N LYS A 464 3.60 26.53 -3.13
CA LYS A 464 2.17 26.82 -2.91
C LYS A 464 1.69 26.26 -1.57
N GLU A 465 2.06 25.01 -1.25
CA GLU A 465 1.72 24.38 0.04
C GLU A 465 2.31 25.18 1.22
N ARG A 466 3.58 25.61 1.11
CA ARG A 466 4.22 26.47 2.11
C ARG A 466 3.52 27.81 2.27
N LYS A 467 3.11 28.43 1.15
CA LYS A 467 2.38 29.68 1.17
C LYS A 467 1.03 29.52 1.86
N GLU A 468 0.25 28.48 1.52
CA GLU A 468 -1.04 28.21 2.12
C GLU A 468 -0.92 28.02 3.63
N THR A 469 0.09 27.26 4.05
CA THR A 469 0.33 26.99 5.47
C THR A 469 0.75 28.24 6.23
N LEU A 470 1.54 29.12 5.63
CA LEU A 470 1.87 30.44 6.21
C LEU A 470 0.64 31.33 6.30
N SER A 471 -0.25 31.34 5.30
CA SER A 471 -1.52 32.03 5.32
C SER A 471 -2.37 31.62 6.52
N HIS A 472 -2.57 30.31 6.70
CA HIS A 472 -3.34 29.79 7.83
C HIS A 472 -2.71 30.14 9.18
N LEU A 473 -1.39 30.14 9.29
CA LEU A 473 -0.70 30.58 10.49
C LEU A 473 -0.96 32.05 10.80
N MET A 474 -0.91 32.91 9.78
CA MET A 474 -1.19 34.33 9.94
C MET A 474 -2.63 34.58 10.35
N GLU A 475 -3.60 33.89 9.76
CA GLU A 475 -5.02 33.94 10.16
C GLU A 475 -5.22 33.45 11.60
N TYR A 476 -4.59 32.33 11.97
CA TYR A 476 -4.66 31.80 13.34
C TYR A 476 -4.05 32.75 14.36
N GLN A 477 -2.94 33.40 14.03
CA GLN A 477 -2.30 34.40 14.88
C GLN A 477 -3.14 35.67 15.04
N GLU A 478 -3.88 36.11 14.03
CA GLU A 478 -4.83 37.20 14.15
C GLU A 478 -5.96 36.90 15.14
N HIS A 479 -6.46 35.67 15.15
CA HIS A 479 -7.47 35.21 16.11
C HIS A 479 -6.92 35.14 17.56
N ILE A 480 -5.62 34.85 17.73
CA ILE A 480 -4.95 34.77 19.04
C ILE A 480 -4.41 36.12 19.51
N LYS A 481 -4.32 37.13 18.65
CA LYS A 481 -3.78 38.46 18.95
C LYS A 481 -4.35 39.09 20.21
N ASN A 482 -5.59 38.81 20.53
CA ASN A 482 -6.26 39.28 21.75
C ASN A 482 -5.88 38.48 23.00
N ALA A 483 -5.22 37.32 22.88
CA ALA A 483 -4.86 36.47 24.01
C ALA A 483 -3.33 36.43 24.29
N MET A 484 -2.50 36.78 23.30
CA MET A 484 -1.04 36.77 23.42
C MET A 484 -0.48 38.05 22.82
N ASN A 485 0.35 38.78 23.57
CA ASN A 485 1.14 39.89 23.06
C ASN A 485 2.26 39.40 22.12
N LEU A 486 1.86 38.89 20.96
CA LEU A 486 2.81 38.53 19.92
C LEU A 486 3.42 39.81 19.34
N LEU A 487 4.75 39.83 19.29
CA LEU A 487 5.50 41.02 18.89
C LEU A 487 5.26 41.33 17.39
N PRO A 488 5.09 42.64 17.03
CA PRO A 488 4.93 43.06 15.62
C PRO A 488 6.00 42.53 14.68
N PHE A 489 7.20 42.32 15.16
CA PHE A 489 8.33 41.76 14.40
C PHE A 489 8.08 40.39 13.80
N GLN A 490 7.28 39.52 14.41
CA GLN A 490 6.97 38.19 13.88
C GLN A 490 6.03 38.25 12.68
N MET A 491 5.09 39.18 12.70
CA MET A 491 4.20 39.40 11.56
C MET A 491 4.95 39.98 10.38
N ASP A 492 5.93 40.85 10.61
CA ASP A 492 6.79 41.41 9.56
C ASP A 492 7.66 40.35 8.93
N LEU A 493 8.22 39.42 9.74
CA LEU A 493 9.04 38.31 9.22
C LEU A 493 8.22 37.33 8.38
N GLN A 494 7.01 36.99 8.81
CA GLN A 494 6.10 36.11 8.06
C GLN A 494 5.62 36.80 6.78
N GLY A 495 5.30 38.07 6.81
CA GLY A 495 4.99 38.86 5.62
C GLY A 495 6.13 38.88 4.60
N TYR A 496 7.36 39.01 5.07
CA TYR A 496 8.56 38.95 4.23
C TYR A 496 8.77 37.54 3.62
N GLN A 497 8.56 36.48 4.40
CA GLN A 497 8.63 35.10 3.89
C GLN A 497 7.56 34.85 2.83
N MET A 498 6.34 35.32 3.05
CA MET A 498 5.24 35.23 2.10
C MET A 498 5.59 35.91 0.77
N GLN A 499 6.12 37.13 0.86
CA GLN A 499 6.56 37.89 -0.31
C GLN A 499 7.68 37.19 -1.08
N LYS A 500 8.64 36.56 -0.39
CA LYS A 500 9.70 35.75 -1.05
C LYS A 500 9.13 34.51 -1.76
N LEU A 501 8.16 33.83 -1.16
CA LEU A 501 7.49 32.68 -1.79
C LEU A 501 6.74 33.13 -3.05
N ASP A 502 6.00 34.25 -2.98
CA ASP A 502 5.30 34.80 -4.13
C ASP A 502 6.24 35.18 -5.26
N GLN A 503 7.34 35.86 -4.94
CA GLN A 503 8.36 36.20 -5.94
C GLN A 503 8.93 34.95 -6.61
N ARG A 504 9.19 33.89 -5.84
CA ARG A 504 9.73 32.64 -6.41
C ARG A 504 8.69 31.92 -7.26
N ILE A 505 7.44 31.84 -6.85
CA ILE A 505 6.35 31.29 -7.66
C ILE A 505 6.19 32.07 -8.97
N HIS A 506 6.21 33.39 -8.92
CA HIS A 506 6.17 34.22 -10.13
C HIS A 506 7.37 34.05 -11.06
N GLN A 507 8.58 33.81 -10.51
CA GLN A 507 9.77 33.55 -11.32
C GLN A 507 9.70 32.24 -12.12
N ILE A 508 9.12 31.20 -11.52
CA ILE A 508 8.95 29.90 -12.19
C ILE A 508 7.80 29.97 -13.20
N GLY A 509 6.76 30.75 -12.90
CA GLY A 509 5.56 30.90 -13.72
C GLY A 509 4.60 29.74 -13.58
N GLU A 510 3.45 29.84 -14.23
CA GLU A 510 2.46 28.75 -14.26
C GLU A 510 2.91 27.66 -15.25
N ILE A 511 2.74 26.41 -14.84
CA ILE A 511 2.98 25.24 -15.68
C ILE A 511 1.63 24.59 -15.92
N SER A 512 1.22 24.51 -17.18
CA SER A 512 -0.03 23.87 -17.59
C SER A 512 0.19 22.41 -17.99
N ASP A 513 -0.90 21.63 -17.99
CA ASP A 513 -0.88 20.25 -18.50
C ASP A 513 -0.30 20.19 -19.92
N SER A 514 -0.64 21.16 -20.77
CA SER A 514 -0.16 21.23 -22.15
C SER A 514 1.36 21.41 -22.26
N ASP A 515 1.98 22.11 -21.32
CA ASP A 515 3.44 22.35 -21.30
C ASP A 515 4.23 21.06 -21.04
N ALA A 516 3.69 20.16 -20.26
CA ALA A 516 4.31 18.86 -19.99
C ALA A 516 3.93 17.83 -21.05
N LEU A 517 2.67 17.78 -21.45
CA LEU A 517 2.16 16.81 -22.41
C LEU A 517 2.78 16.94 -23.81
N GLN A 518 3.28 18.14 -24.19
CA GLN A 518 3.98 18.33 -25.47
C GLN A 518 5.28 17.50 -25.61
N PHE A 519 5.88 17.08 -24.49
CA PHE A 519 7.10 16.25 -24.48
C PHE A 519 6.80 14.75 -24.56
N LEU A 520 5.52 14.36 -24.42
CA LEU A 520 5.11 12.96 -24.59
C LEU A 520 5.01 12.61 -26.06
N ASP A 521 5.21 11.34 -26.36
CA ASP A 521 4.95 10.80 -27.68
C ASP A 521 3.43 10.59 -27.82
N ARG A 522 2.77 11.45 -28.65
CA ARG A 522 1.32 11.47 -28.78
C ARG A 522 0.79 10.58 -29.91
N ASN A 523 1.67 9.86 -30.61
CA ASN A 523 1.23 8.94 -31.64
C ASN A 523 0.71 7.64 -31.00
N GLU A 524 -0.57 7.62 -30.66
CA GLU A 524 -1.22 6.46 -30.03
C GLU A 524 -1.11 5.22 -30.91
N GLU A 525 -1.31 5.35 -32.22
CA GLU A 525 -1.25 4.21 -33.15
C GLU A 525 0.16 3.58 -33.15
N GLU A 526 1.21 4.39 -33.23
CA GLU A 526 2.59 3.90 -33.18
C GLU A 526 2.92 3.28 -31.82
N PHE A 527 2.34 3.80 -30.73
CA PHE A 527 2.54 3.25 -29.41
C PHE A 527 1.83 1.90 -29.21
N TYR A 528 0.58 1.76 -29.66
CA TYR A 528 -0.15 0.49 -29.62
C TYR A 528 0.48 -0.55 -30.54
N GLN A 529 0.98 -0.15 -31.70
CA GLN A 529 1.79 -0.99 -32.58
C GLN A 529 3.04 -1.51 -31.83
N TYR A 530 3.78 -0.62 -31.16
CA TYR A 530 4.94 -1.00 -30.35
C TYR A 530 4.55 -2.02 -29.26
N LEU A 531 3.48 -1.75 -28.52
CA LEU A 531 3.00 -2.67 -27.49
C LEU A 531 2.66 -4.04 -28.06
N PHE A 532 1.96 -4.09 -29.17
CA PHE A 532 1.56 -5.36 -29.81
C PHE A 532 2.78 -6.19 -30.20
N TYR A 533 3.69 -5.64 -30.99
CA TYR A 533 4.84 -6.40 -31.49
C TYR A 533 5.88 -6.70 -30.40
N THR A 534 6.07 -5.78 -29.47
CA THR A 534 6.98 -6.01 -28.34
C THR A 534 6.43 -7.08 -27.41
N SER A 535 5.15 -7.04 -27.09
CA SER A 535 4.47 -8.08 -26.28
C SER A 535 4.55 -9.45 -26.97
N ALA A 536 4.27 -9.51 -28.26
CA ALA A 536 4.40 -10.75 -29.03
C ALA A 536 5.84 -11.29 -29.03
N ARG A 537 6.84 -10.41 -29.12
CA ARG A 537 8.26 -10.77 -29.02
C ARG A 537 8.60 -11.39 -27.67
N TYR A 538 8.13 -10.78 -26.54
CA TYR A 538 8.32 -11.33 -25.21
C TYR A 538 7.72 -12.74 -25.09
N ILE A 539 6.49 -12.95 -25.50
CA ILE A 539 5.83 -14.26 -25.43
C ILE A 539 6.55 -15.30 -26.30
N LYS A 540 7.01 -14.91 -27.49
CA LYS A 540 7.74 -15.84 -28.38
C LYS A 540 9.06 -16.33 -27.79
N THR A 541 9.69 -15.60 -26.88
CA THR A 541 10.91 -16.07 -26.21
C THR A 541 10.66 -17.34 -25.39
N LEU A 542 9.41 -17.65 -25.04
CA LEU A 542 9.05 -18.89 -24.33
C LEU A 542 9.40 -20.16 -25.13
N GLU A 543 9.50 -20.05 -26.45
CA GLU A 543 9.88 -21.19 -27.33
C GLU A 543 11.39 -21.49 -27.34
N GLU A 544 12.22 -20.63 -26.71
CA GLU A 544 13.65 -20.84 -26.59
C GLU A 544 13.97 -22.05 -25.70
N PRO A 545 15.08 -22.79 -25.97
CA PRO A 545 15.44 -24.00 -25.21
C PRO A 545 15.55 -23.83 -23.70
N LYS A 546 15.96 -22.63 -23.24
CA LYS A 546 16.11 -22.32 -21.80
C LYS A 546 14.81 -22.39 -21.00
N TYR A 547 13.64 -22.40 -21.66
CA TYR A 547 12.31 -22.51 -21.04
C TYR A 547 11.70 -23.92 -21.16
N GLN A 548 12.48 -24.91 -21.52
CA GLN A 548 11.99 -26.29 -21.72
C GLN A 548 11.26 -26.80 -20.46
N GLU A 549 11.85 -26.66 -19.26
CA GLU A 549 11.23 -27.06 -18.00
C GLU A 549 9.85 -26.43 -17.80
N LEU A 550 9.72 -25.14 -18.09
CA LEU A 550 8.44 -24.44 -17.98
C LEU A 550 7.43 -24.96 -19.02
N ARG A 551 7.86 -25.19 -20.27
CA ARG A 551 6.97 -25.73 -21.31
C ARG A 551 6.49 -27.15 -20.98
N GLU A 552 7.35 -27.99 -20.43
CA GLU A 552 6.96 -29.33 -19.97
C GLU A 552 5.86 -29.25 -18.90
N ILE A 553 5.92 -28.28 -17.97
CA ILE A 553 4.85 -28.05 -17.00
C ILE A 553 3.58 -27.57 -17.71
N LEU A 554 3.69 -26.62 -18.65
CA LEU A 554 2.54 -26.03 -19.35
C LEU A 554 1.83 -27.04 -20.27
N ASP A 555 2.57 -27.99 -20.86
CA ASP A 555 2.09 -28.93 -21.85
C ASP A 555 1.89 -30.35 -21.26
N SER A 556 2.03 -30.55 -19.95
CA SER A 556 2.05 -31.88 -19.29
C SER A 556 0.79 -32.71 -19.48
N GLY A 557 -0.34 -32.12 -19.83
CA GLY A 557 -1.62 -32.85 -20.00
C GLY A 557 -2.16 -33.47 -18.69
N GLU A 558 -1.55 -33.18 -17.54
CA GLU A 558 -1.99 -33.64 -16.23
C GLU A 558 -3.24 -32.92 -15.75
N ASN A 559 -3.81 -33.41 -14.63
CA ASN A 559 -4.89 -32.72 -13.96
C ASN A 559 -4.48 -31.24 -13.67
N PRO A 560 -5.34 -30.25 -13.98
CA PRO A 560 -5.04 -28.82 -13.78
C PRO A 560 -4.52 -28.47 -12.39
N GLU A 561 -4.92 -29.22 -11.36
CA GLU A 561 -4.43 -29.00 -10.01
C GLU A 561 -2.96 -29.44 -9.83
N THR A 562 -2.62 -30.61 -10.35
CA THR A 562 -1.23 -31.13 -10.33
C THR A 562 -0.31 -30.20 -11.11
N GLN A 563 -0.75 -29.76 -12.29
CA GLN A 563 -0.03 -28.80 -13.12
C GLN A 563 0.19 -27.47 -12.41
N ALA A 564 -0.83 -26.94 -11.72
CA ALA A 564 -0.72 -25.71 -10.94
C ALA A 564 0.25 -25.85 -9.75
N ARG A 565 0.27 -27.02 -9.10
CA ARG A 565 1.25 -27.31 -8.02
C ARG A 565 2.67 -27.40 -8.57
N ALA A 566 2.87 -28.02 -9.72
CA ALA A 566 4.18 -28.07 -10.40
C ALA A 566 4.66 -26.67 -10.79
N PHE A 567 3.76 -25.83 -11.33
CA PHE A 567 4.05 -24.42 -11.64
C PHE A 567 4.42 -23.62 -10.37
N ASN A 568 3.67 -23.77 -9.28
CA ASN A 568 4.01 -23.10 -8.00
C ASN A 568 5.39 -23.55 -7.50
N LYS A 569 5.73 -24.83 -7.59
CA LYS A 569 7.06 -25.33 -7.22
C LYS A 569 8.17 -24.76 -8.12
N TYR A 570 7.91 -24.61 -9.41
CA TYR A 570 8.81 -23.93 -10.34
C TYR A 570 9.05 -22.48 -9.94
N MET A 571 7.98 -21.77 -9.54
CA MET A 571 8.03 -20.36 -9.13
C MET A 571 8.70 -20.10 -7.79
N GLN A 572 8.90 -21.10 -6.94
CA GLN A 572 9.60 -20.93 -5.65
C GLN A 572 11.10 -20.63 -5.82
N LYS A 573 11.69 -21.00 -6.96
CA LYS A 573 13.11 -20.78 -7.26
C LYS A 573 13.31 -19.40 -7.86
N SER A 574 14.12 -18.55 -7.26
CA SER A 574 14.43 -17.20 -7.75
C SER A 574 14.99 -17.20 -9.19
N GLU A 575 15.83 -18.17 -9.55
CA GLU A 575 16.34 -18.30 -10.93
C GLU A 575 15.24 -18.49 -11.96
N ASN A 576 14.23 -19.27 -11.62
CA ASN A 576 13.09 -19.54 -12.49
C ASN A 576 12.19 -18.29 -12.62
N VAL A 577 12.02 -17.55 -11.53
CA VAL A 577 11.32 -16.26 -11.55
C VAL A 577 12.05 -15.29 -12.48
N LYS A 578 13.37 -15.15 -12.34
CA LYS A 578 14.20 -14.29 -13.19
C LYS A 578 14.16 -14.71 -14.68
N LYS A 579 14.04 -16.02 -14.96
CA LYS A 579 13.80 -16.51 -16.33
C LYS A 579 12.40 -16.12 -16.80
N LEU A 580 11.37 -16.36 -15.98
CA LEU A 580 9.98 -16.05 -16.34
C LEU A 580 9.76 -14.55 -16.58
N GLN A 581 10.40 -13.67 -15.83
CA GLN A 581 10.33 -12.21 -16.01
C GLN A 581 10.83 -11.75 -17.38
N ARG A 582 11.66 -12.52 -18.05
CA ARG A 582 12.08 -12.22 -19.45
C ARG A 582 10.98 -12.48 -20.47
N VAL A 583 9.94 -13.21 -20.08
CA VAL A 583 8.74 -13.48 -20.88
C VAL A 583 7.57 -12.66 -20.35
N PHE A 584 7.40 -12.64 -19.03
CA PHE A 584 6.35 -11.92 -18.30
C PHE A 584 6.97 -10.96 -17.29
N PRO A 585 7.39 -9.77 -17.73
CA PRO A 585 8.02 -8.79 -16.85
C PRO A 585 7.08 -8.21 -15.81
N VAL A 586 5.77 -8.38 -15.96
CA VAL A 586 4.75 -7.89 -15.03
C VAL A 586 4.06 -9.07 -14.36
N ILE A 587 4.20 -9.16 -13.04
CA ILE A 587 3.51 -10.16 -12.21
C ILE A 587 2.59 -9.44 -11.26
N ILE A 588 1.35 -9.91 -11.19
CA ILE A 588 0.27 -9.34 -10.39
C ILE A 588 -0.19 -10.37 -9.36
N THR A 589 -0.25 -10.01 -8.07
CA THR A 589 -0.64 -10.93 -7.00
C THR A 589 -1.17 -10.21 -5.78
N THR A 590 -1.72 -10.94 -4.80
CA THR A 590 -2.00 -10.36 -3.48
C THR A 590 -0.72 -10.23 -2.66
N CYS A 591 -0.67 -9.25 -1.73
CA CYS A 591 0.49 -9.07 -0.86
C CYS A 591 0.90 -10.38 -0.18
N ILE A 592 -0.10 -11.12 0.31
CA ILE A 592 0.14 -12.40 0.96
C ILE A 592 0.67 -13.47 0.00
N SER A 593 0.15 -13.56 -1.23
CA SER A 593 0.57 -14.59 -2.19
C SER A 593 1.94 -14.32 -2.82
N ALA A 594 2.48 -13.12 -2.63
CA ALA A 594 3.81 -12.78 -3.13
C ALA A 594 4.92 -13.69 -2.55
N HIS A 595 4.71 -14.31 -1.35
CA HIS A 595 5.65 -15.28 -0.77
C HIS A 595 5.92 -16.51 -1.66
N LYS A 596 5.00 -16.81 -2.59
CA LYS A 596 5.15 -17.94 -3.53
C LYS A 596 6.04 -17.61 -4.74
N ILE A 597 6.50 -16.35 -4.84
CA ILE A 597 7.28 -15.86 -5.98
C ILE A 597 8.74 -15.74 -5.56
N GLY A 598 9.50 -16.76 -5.84
CA GLY A 598 10.92 -16.85 -5.52
C GLY A 598 11.22 -16.83 -4.02
N GLU A 599 12.49 -16.82 -3.72
CA GLU A 599 13.01 -16.60 -2.37
C GLU A 599 12.80 -15.13 -1.96
N PRO A 600 12.83 -14.84 -0.64
CA PRO A 600 12.65 -13.47 -0.14
C PRO A 600 13.90 -12.61 -0.41
N GLU A 601 14.08 -12.23 -1.65
CA GLU A 601 15.16 -11.36 -2.14
C GLU A 601 14.64 -10.36 -3.17
N PRO A 602 15.37 -9.28 -3.50
CA PRO A 602 14.99 -8.36 -4.57
C PRO A 602 14.99 -9.07 -5.93
N LEU A 603 13.80 -9.35 -6.45
CA LEU A 603 13.60 -10.06 -7.72
C LEU A 603 13.09 -9.12 -8.82
N PHE A 604 12.43 -8.03 -8.44
CA PHE A 604 11.82 -7.07 -9.34
C PHE A 604 12.50 -5.72 -9.24
N ASP A 605 12.60 -5.02 -10.36
CA ASP A 605 13.11 -3.65 -10.36
C ASP A 605 12.16 -2.70 -9.60
N MET A 606 10.84 -3.00 -9.60
CA MET A 606 9.83 -2.19 -8.93
C MET A 606 8.73 -3.05 -8.33
N THR A 607 8.35 -2.77 -7.10
CA THR A 607 7.11 -3.23 -6.48
C THR A 607 6.13 -2.06 -6.41
N ILE A 608 4.89 -2.29 -6.85
CA ILE A 608 3.78 -1.34 -6.72
C ILE A 608 2.76 -1.97 -5.76
N MET A 609 2.43 -1.26 -4.68
CA MET A 609 1.42 -1.69 -3.72
C MET A 609 0.22 -0.74 -3.77
N ASP A 610 -0.93 -1.26 -4.16
CA ASP A 610 -2.20 -0.52 -4.11
C ASP A 610 -2.93 -0.79 -2.79
N GLU A 611 -3.71 0.18 -2.34
CA GLU A 611 -4.39 0.18 -1.04
C GLU A 611 -3.46 -0.15 0.14
N ALA A 612 -2.25 0.38 0.08
CA ALA A 612 -1.20 0.08 1.06
C ALA A 612 -1.60 0.43 2.51
N SER A 613 -2.47 1.43 2.70
CA SER A 613 -3.01 1.81 4.02
C SER A 613 -3.92 0.75 4.66
N GLN A 614 -4.49 -0.16 3.86
CA GLN A 614 -5.33 -1.25 4.35
C GLN A 614 -4.54 -2.54 4.63
N CYS A 615 -3.28 -2.60 4.20
CA CYS A 615 -2.47 -3.78 4.36
C CYS A 615 -1.90 -3.88 5.77
N ASN A 616 -1.99 -5.08 6.37
CA ASN A 616 -1.28 -5.37 7.60
C ASN A 616 0.22 -5.12 7.41
N VAL A 617 0.83 -4.40 8.35
CA VAL A 617 2.24 -4.03 8.33
C VAL A 617 3.17 -5.25 8.18
N ALA A 618 2.84 -6.37 8.84
CA ALA A 618 3.62 -7.59 8.77
C ALA A 618 3.59 -8.23 7.36
N ILE A 619 2.41 -8.24 6.73
CA ILE A 619 2.20 -8.80 5.39
C ILE A 619 2.80 -7.89 4.31
N SER A 620 2.80 -6.58 4.52
CA SER A 620 3.34 -5.63 3.55
C SER A 620 4.83 -5.84 3.26
N LEU A 621 5.59 -6.38 4.22
CA LEU A 621 7.01 -6.73 4.03
C LEU A 621 7.23 -7.78 2.93
N VAL A 622 6.27 -8.68 2.70
CA VAL A 622 6.40 -9.77 1.72
C VAL A 622 6.61 -9.24 0.28
N PRO A 623 5.77 -8.33 -0.26
CA PRO A 623 6.06 -7.72 -1.55
C PRO A 623 7.19 -6.69 -1.50
N ILE A 624 7.39 -5.97 -0.38
CA ILE A 624 8.43 -4.94 -0.24
C ILE A 624 9.84 -5.53 -0.41
N ILE A 625 10.12 -6.67 0.21
CA ILE A 625 11.43 -7.31 0.13
C ILE A 625 11.80 -7.74 -1.30
N ARG A 626 10.81 -7.92 -2.17
CA ARG A 626 10.99 -8.43 -3.54
C ARG A 626 11.26 -7.34 -4.58
N GLY A 627 11.27 -6.07 -4.19
CA GLY A 627 11.50 -4.95 -5.10
C GLY A 627 12.72 -4.11 -4.76
N GLU A 628 13.46 -3.68 -5.78
CA GLU A 628 14.52 -2.68 -5.65
C GLU A 628 13.95 -1.28 -5.41
N LYS A 629 12.77 -1.00 -5.99
CA LYS A 629 12.00 0.23 -5.81
C LYS A 629 10.61 -0.08 -5.31
N LEU A 630 9.99 0.88 -4.63
CA LEU A 630 8.64 0.75 -4.09
C LEU A 630 7.79 1.96 -4.45
N MET A 631 6.62 1.70 -5.01
CA MET A 631 5.56 2.68 -5.18
C MET A 631 4.38 2.27 -4.29
N LEU A 632 4.05 3.09 -3.31
CA LEU A 632 2.88 2.92 -2.45
C LEU A 632 1.73 3.77 -2.98
N VAL A 633 0.55 3.19 -3.06
CA VAL A 633 -0.67 3.90 -3.44
C VAL A 633 -1.71 3.68 -2.33
N GLY A 634 -2.30 4.76 -1.83
CA GLY A 634 -3.23 4.64 -0.71
C GLY A 634 -4.09 5.87 -0.46
N ARG A 635 -4.90 5.78 0.59
CA ARG A 635 -5.69 6.89 1.14
C ARG A 635 -4.96 7.47 2.35
N SER A 636 -5.23 8.74 2.69
CA SER A 636 -4.77 9.31 3.96
C SER A 636 -5.66 8.84 5.11
N ALA A 637 -5.07 8.46 6.23
CA ALA A 637 -5.80 8.18 7.47
C ALA A 637 -6.58 9.41 8.00
N ALA A 638 -6.20 10.63 7.62
CA ALA A 638 -6.92 11.84 7.98
C ALA A 638 -8.33 11.96 7.34
N ALA A 639 -8.62 11.17 6.30
CA ALA A 639 -9.94 11.14 5.66
C ALA A 639 -10.95 10.24 6.40
N GLU A 640 -10.50 9.38 7.32
CA GLU A 640 -11.35 8.47 8.10
C GLU A 640 -11.78 9.06 9.46
N SER A 641 -11.08 10.06 10.00
CA SER A 641 -11.55 10.81 11.15
C SER A 641 -12.60 11.83 10.68
N GLY A 642 -13.88 11.46 10.84
CA GLY A 642 -15.04 12.23 10.42
C GLY A 642 -15.10 13.66 10.96
N TYR A 643 -14.35 14.57 10.38
CA TYR A 643 -14.66 15.99 10.39
C TYR A 643 -15.57 16.26 9.20
N SER A 644 -16.87 16.22 9.43
CA SER A 644 -17.84 16.80 8.53
C SER A 644 -17.65 18.32 8.50
N ALA A 645 -16.69 18.78 7.72
CA ALA A 645 -16.66 20.16 7.30
C ALA A 645 -17.85 20.34 6.34
N ARG A 646 -18.81 21.16 6.73
CA ARG A 646 -19.95 21.58 5.90
C ARG A 646 -19.42 21.98 4.53
N ARG A 647 -19.98 21.35 3.49
CA ARG A 647 -19.81 21.78 2.10
C ARG A 647 -20.23 23.24 1.99
N THR A 648 -19.26 24.13 1.90
CA THR A 648 -19.41 25.39 1.21
C THR A 648 -18.78 25.21 -0.15
N ASP A 649 -19.55 25.54 -1.18
CA ASP A 649 -19.16 25.47 -2.58
C ASP A 649 -17.80 26.14 -2.81
N GLN A 650 -16.75 25.36 -3.02
CA GLN A 650 -15.47 25.81 -3.55
C GLN A 650 -14.95 24.81 -4.59
N PRO A 651 -14.28 25.28 -5.64
CA PRO A 651 -13.83 24.44 -6.74
C PRO A 651 -12.78 23.44 -6.26
N GLN A 652 -12.80 22.26 -6.88
CA GLN A 652 -12.00 21.09 -6.60
C GLN A 652 -10.54 21.47 -6.32
N ALA A 653 -10.14 21.30 -5.07
CA ALA A 653 -8.75 21.45 -4.65
C ALA A 653 -7.90 20.35 -5.31
N ALA A 654 -6.80 20.77 -5.89
CA ALA A 654 -5.80 19.94 -6.51
C ALA A 654 -5.32 18.83 -5.57
N THR A 655 -5.25 17.63 -6.08
CA THR A 655 -4.72 16.45 -5.39
C THR A 655 -3.24 16.65 -5.13
N ALA A 656 -2.87 16.87 -3.87
CA ALA A 656 -1.46 16.97 -3.50
C ALA A 656 -0.79 15.61 -3.75
N VAL A 657 0.05 15.53 -4.76
CA VAL A 657 1.01 14.45 -4.94
C VAL A 657 2.23 14.79 -4.09
N SER A 658 2.20 14.43 -2.81
CA SER A 658 3.42 14.48 -2.04
C SER A 658 4.32 13.34 -2.49
N CYS A 659 5.34 13.66 -3.25
CA CYS A 659 6.47 12.76 -3.38
C CYS A 659 7.15 12.67 -2.04
N GLY A 660 7.02 11.52 -1.39
CA GLY A 660 7.68 11.27 -0.14
C GLY A 660 9.19 11.53 -0.26
N ARG A 661 9.63 12.67 0.19
CA ARG A 661 10.99 12.81 0.68
C ARG A 661 11.04 11.90 1.90
N GLY A 662 11.80 10.83 1.80
CA GLY A 662 11.85 9.68 2.68
C GLY A 662 11.41 9.92 4.12
N ILE A 663 10.47 9.10 4.54
CA ILE A 663 10.13 8.93 5.95
C ILE A 663 11.31 8.36 6.70
#